data_645e0d7b10636ad49f1d46e13c379c51
#
_entry.id   645e0d7b10636ad49f1d46e13c379c51
#
_cell.length_a   1.000
_cell.length_b   1.000
_cell.length_c   1.000
_cell.angle_alpha   90.00
_cell.angle_beta   90.00
_cell.angle_gamma   90.00
#
_symmetry.space_group_name_H-M   'P 1'
#
loop_
_entity.id
_entity.type
_entity.pdbx_description
1 polymer ?
#
loop_
_entity_poly.entity_id
_entity_poly.type
_entity_poly.pdbx_seq_one_letter_code
_entity_poly.pdbx_strand_id
1 'polypeptide(L)'
;MIRRAGYFLIVTILCASASALAAPLPGGSQDPTLIPKYRESLTIPPLMPSVAANTYSIAVRPHVQQVLPTGFPATKVWAYGSTNSSTSFNWPAFTIEARQFSPVTVTWRNQLVDARGKFVPHLLPIDPTLHWANPPGPVDTRPTFTTTPGPYTGPVPIVTHLHGAHVDPESDGYPEAWYLPDAENIADCKTSSRPGCFFTRGSNYRNAPGFSPEEGQATFVYRNDQRATTLWYHDHTLGMTRANVYTGLAGFYLLRDPYEKALNLPGPYGKYEIPLAIQDRSFNSDGSLFYPDSRTFFDGFAGPYIPAPNSDISPIWNPEFFGNVMVVNGRTWPKLSVEQRKYRFRFLNGCDSRWLVVKFGDGSLQPNGLAFHVIGTDGGLVTGAPVAVTQFNLAPGERLDVVVDFSSIPVGTRLVLMNVAPDSPFGGEVVPGEESDPGTTGQVMAFDVVRRTAPDTSVLLASLHPPSDGFEPKAITTRRTVTITEFDSIIDPDGPSSAQLGNSFGPLPWMAPITENIARYATEQWTIVNRTADSHPIHLHQTQFRVISRAPIDLAAYDAALAACSPAPMGAGMGARKPKCPPDPDDFVLPGVTPSPPFPWEAGPKDTLQTNPGEITKLKAYFDIPGLYVWHCHILSHEDNEMMRPLCVSPDPKKPICKP
;
A
#
# COMPACT_ATOMS: atom_id res chain seq x y z
N MET A 1 13.84 56.39 57.55
CA MET A 1 14.74 55.74 56.60
C MET A 1 14.68 54.24 56.80
N ILE A 2 13.86 53.52 56.12
CA ILE A 2 13.70 52.06 56.26
C ILE A 2 14.17 51.47 54.94
N ARG A 3 15.29 50.74 54.97
CA ARG A 3 15.81 49.97 53.83
C ARG A 3 15.01 48.65 53.75
N ARG A 4 14.34 48.44 52.60
CA ARG A 4 13.77 47.12 52.25
C ARG A 4 14.86 46.32 51.57
N ALA A 5 15.22 45.19 52.17
CA ALA A 5 16.04 44.14 51.53
C ALA A 5 15.13 43.26 50.69
N GLY A 6 15.38 43.20 49.38
CA GLY A 6 14.71 42.27 48.47
C GLY A 6 15.43 40.92 48.50
N TYR A 7 14.74 39.87 48.86
CA TYR A 7 15.22 38.49 48.67
C TYR A 7 14.88 38.04 47.24
N PHE A 8 15.92 37.78 46.47
CA PHE A 8 15.79 37.07 45.18
C PHE A 8 15.75 35.57 45.50
N LEU A 9 14.61 34.96 45.27
CA LEU A 9 14.45 33.51 45.34
C LEU A 9 14.91 32.94 43.99
N ILE A 10 16.08 32.30 43.97
CA ILE A 10 16.56 31.54 42.83
C ILE A 10 15.82 30.19 42.85
N VAL A 11 14.82 30.03 42.01
CA VAL A 11 14.19 28.73 41.76
C VAL A 11 15.07 27.98 40.77
N THR A 12 15.84 27.04 41.30
CA THR A 12 16.59 26.08 40.44
C THR A 12 15.58 25.06 39.94
N ILE A 13 15.17 25.20 38.69
CA ILE A 13 14.40 24.17 37.97
C ILE A 13 15.38 23.03 37.69
N LEU A 14 15.32 21.97 38.50
CA LEU A 14 15.88 20.68 38.12
C LEU A 14 15.03 20.15 36.92
N CYS A 15 15.52 20.30 35.70
CA CYS A 15 15.08 19.50 34.61
C CYS A 15 15.50 18.05 34.88
N ALA A 16 14.61 17.26 35.48
CA ALA A 16 14.70 15.82 35.40
C ALA A 16 14.51 15.47 33.89
N SER A 17 15.61 15.16 33.23
CA SER A 17 15.56 14.41 31.94
C SER A 17 14.85 13.09 32.24
N ALA A 18 13.55 13.05 32.07
CA ALA A 18 12.85 11.80 31.88
C ALA A 18 13.50 11.17 30.61
N SER A 19 14.29 10.13 30.84
CA SER A 19 14.63 9.22 29.75
C SER A 19 13.28 8.78 29.19
N ALA A 20 12.90 9.28 28.02
CA ALA A 20 11.80 8.73 27.28
C ALA A 20 12.15 7.24 27.11
N LEU A 21 11.49 6.39 27.86
CA LEU A 21 11.50 4.97 27.57
C LEU A 21 10.99 4.90 26.13
N ALA A 22 11.84 4.44 25.22
CA ALA A 22 11.43 4.14 23.87
C ALA A 22 10.13 3.36 23.96
N ALA A 23 9.09 3.79 23.21
CA ALA A 23 7.85 3.06 23.15
C ALA A 23 8.18 1.60 22.84
N PRO A 24 7.55 0.61 23.48
CA PRO A 24 7.84 -0.78 23.19
C PRO A 24 7.66 -0.99 21.71
N LEU A 25 8.69 -1.54 21.04
CA LEU A 25 8.63 -1.91 19.64
C LEU A 25 7.42 -2.81 19.40
N PRO A 26 6.72 -2.69 18.25
CA PRO A 26 5.52 -3.46 18.00
C PRO A 26 5.80 -4.96 18.08
N GLY A 27 5.06 -5.62 18.88
CA GLY A 27 4.75 -6.99 19.18
C GLY A 27 5.55 -8.15 18.61
N GLY A 28 5.11 -9.31 19.01
CA GLY A 28 5.79 -10.57 18.79
C GLY A 28 6.73 -10.95 19.92
N SER A 29 6.92 -12.23 20.13
CA SER A 29 7.78 -12.76 21.18
C SER A 29 9.26 -12.90 20.79
N GLN A 30 9.57 -12.69 19.48
CA GLN A 30 10.95 -12.66 19.00
C GLN A 30 11.52 -11.24 19.12
N ASP A 31 12.53 -11.08 19.95
CA ASP A 31 13.25 -9.81 20.07
C ASP A 31 14.02 -9.51 18.76
N PRO A 32 13.71 -8.41 18.04
CA PRO A 32 14.36 -8.06 16.78
C PRO A 32 15.86 -7.78 16.94
N THR A 33 16.30 -7.32 18.12
CA THR A 33 17.72 -7.02 18.40
C THR A 33 18.59 -8.27 18.46
N LEU A 34 17.98 -9.44 18.70
CA LEU A 34 18.66 -10.74 18.72
C LEU A 34 18.76 -11.39 17.32
N ILE A 35 18.11 -10.82 16.31
CA ILE A 35 18.18 -11.32 14.93
C ILE A 35 19.43 -10.75 14.25
N PRO A 36 20.41 -11.59 13.85
CA PRO A 36 21.64 -11.09 13.25
C PRO A 36 21.41 -10.53 11.85
N LYS A 37 21.81 -9.26 11.63
CA LYS A 37 21.68 -8.55 10.37
C LYS A 37 22.76 -8.92 9.35
N TYR A 38 22.42 -8.85 8.06
CA TYR A 38 23.36 -9.01 6.91
C TYR A 38 24.08 -10.38 6.89
N ARG A 39 23.46 -11.37 7.52
CA ARG A 39 23.96 -12.75 7.51
C ARG A 39 23.59 -13.45 6.21
N GLU A 40 22.34 -13.35 5.81
CA GLU A 40 21.81 -14.02 4.64
C GLU A 40 21.94 -13.15 3.38
N SER A 41 22.15 -13.79 2.24
CA SER A 41 22.13 -13.11 0.95
C SER A 41 20.71 -12.76 0.54
N LEU A 42 20.54 -11.62 -0.15
CA LEU A 42 19.27 -11.24 -0.76
C LEU A 42 18.81 -12.35 -1.72
N THR A 43 17.59 -12.79 -1.57
CA THR A 43 16.91 -13.64 -2.55
C THR A 43 16.35 -12.77 -3.66
N ILE A 44 16.66 -13.07 -4.91
CA ILE A 44 16.04 -12.38 -6.05
C ILE A 44 14.97 -13.32 -6.59
N PRO A 45 13.67 -12.92 -6.59
CA PRO A 45 12.60 -13.77 -7.09
C PRO A 45 12.86 -14.19 -8.54
N PRO A 46 12.91 -15.49 -8.87
CA PRO A 46 13.02 -15.94 -10.26
C PRO A 46 11.80 -15.54 -11.10
N LEU A 47 11.86 -15.75 -12.41
CA LEU A 47 10.69 -15.58 -13.26
C LEU A 47 9.66 -16.69 -13.02
N MET A 48 8.37 -16.31 -13.01
CA MET A 48 7.26 -17.24 -12.79
C MET A 48 7.14 -18.23 -13.95
N PRO A 49 7.14 -19.55 -13.68
CA PRO A 49 6.92 -20.54 -14.74
C PRO A 49 5.51 -20.45 -15.34
N SER A 50 5.43 -20.27 -16.65
CA SER A 50 4.18 -20.29 -17.41
C SER A 50 3.72 -21.70 -17.71
N VAL A 51 2.41 -21.87 -17.93
CA VAL A 51 1.83 -23.16 -18.38
C VAL A 51 1.76 -23.25 -19.91
N ALA A 52 1.69 -22.09 -20.58
CA ALA A 52 1.83 -21.91 -22.03
C ALA A 52 2.36 -20.51 -22.32
N ALA A 53 2.61 -20.17 -23.59
CA ALA A 53 3.04 -18.83 -23.95
C ALA A 53 2.04 -17.79 -23.43
N ASN A 54 2.54 -16.80 -22.68
CA ASN A 54 1.75 -15.74 -22.02
C ASN A 54 0.55 -16.24 -21.19
N THR A 55 0.62 -17.48 -20.70
CA THR A 55 -0.47 -18.09 -19.92
C THR A 55 0.07 -18.67 -18.65
N TYR A 56 -0.51 -18.28 -17.53
CA TYR A 56 -0.12 -18.72 -16.20
C TYR A 56 -1.31 -19.35 -15.48
N SER A 57 -1.02 -20.34 -14.65
CA SER A 57 -1.93 -20.87 -13.63
C SER A 57 -1.21 -20.76 -12.30
N ILE A 58 -1.62 -19.80 -11.49
CA ILE A 58 -0.95 -19.44 -10.23
C ILE A 58 -1.88 -19.76 -9.07
N ALA A 59 -1.37 -20.53 -8.13
CA ALA A 59 -2.13 -20.88 -6.93
C ALA A 59 -1.58 -20.18 -5.71
N VAL A 60 -2.47 -19.90 -4.74
CA VAL A 60 -2.12 -19.55 -3.36
C VAL A 60 -2.13 -20.82 -2.54
N ARG A 61 -1.02 -21.12 -1.84
CA ARG A 61 -0.89 -22.29 -0.97
C ARG A 61 -0.24 -21.96 0.36
N PRO A 62 -0.55 -22.71 1.43
CA PRO A 62 0.29 -22.72 2.63
C PRO A 62 1.72 -23.13 2.25
N HIS A 63 2.71 -22.40 2.74
CA HIS A 63 4.13 -22.62 2.46
C HIS A 63 4.96 -22.40 3.72
N VAL A 64 6.15 -23.00 3.76
CA VAL A 64 7.12 -22.78 4.84
C VAL A 64 8.39 -22.21 4.22
N GLN A 65 8.80 -21.04 4.67
CA GLN A 65 9.95 -20.33 4.13
C GLN A 65 10.91 -19.92 5.24
N GLN A 66 12.21 -20.02 4.97
CA GLN A 66 13.25 -19.52 5.87
C GLN A 66 13.37 -18.01 5.68
N VAL A 67 12.57 -17.21 6.41
CA VAL A 67 12.57 -15.74 6.37
C VAL A 67 13.60 -15.18 7.34
N LEU A 68 13.59 -15.65 8.57
CA LEU A 68 14.60 -15.39 9.59
C LEU A 68 15.94 -16.04 9.19
N PRO A 69 17.10 -15.57 9.73
CA PRO A 69 18.39 -16.16 9.40
C PRO A 69 18.48 -17.65 9.74
N THR A 70 19.38 -18.36 9.06
CA THR A 70 19.69 -19.76 9.35
C THR A 70 20.03 -19.97 10.82
N GLY A 71 19.35 -20.91 11.47
CA GLY A 71 19.42 -21.18 12.91
C GLY A 71 18.20 -20.70 13.70
N PHE A 72 17.36 -19.86 13.10
CA PHE A 72 16.04 -19.52 13.60
C PHE A 72 14.96 -20.43 12.97
N PRO A 73 13.79 -20.58 13.60
CA PRO A 73 12.68 -21.32 13.02
C PRO A 73 12.24 -20.77 11.67
N ALA A 74 11.76 -21.63 10.77
CA ALA A 74 11.17 -21.22 9.51
C ALA A 74 9.75 -20.69 9.73
N THR A 75 9.32 -19.79 8.86
CA THR A 75 8.04 -19.07 8.94
C THR A 75 6.99 -19.75 8.07
N LYS A 76 5.80 -19.98 8.62
CA LYS A 76 4.61 -20.32 7.82
C LYS A 76 4.08 -19.06 7.16
N VAL A 77 3.89 -19.13 5.84
CA VAL A 77 3.40 -18.03 5.00
C VAL A 77 2.38 -18.55 4.02
N TRP A 78 1.68 -17.68 3.34
CA TRP A 78 1.01 -18.02 2.11
C TRP A 78 1.84 -17.55 0.92
N ALA A 79 1.89 -18.36 -0.10
CA ALA A 79 2.71 -18.09 -1.26
C ALA A 79 1.94 -18.28 -2.55
N TYR A 80 2.11 -17.34 -3.47
CA TYR A 80 1.78 -17.57 -4.87
C TYR A 80 2.84 -18.45 -5.51
N GLY A 81 2.40 -19.36 -6.40
CA GLY A 81 3.30 -20.19 -7.18
C GLY A 81 2.60 -20.80 -8.39
N SER A 82 3.36 -21.15 -9.42
CA SER A 82 2.84 -21.81 -10.61
C SER A 82 2.37 -23.23 -10.28
N THR A 83 1.16 -23.58 -10.72
CA THR A 83 0.67 -24.96 -10.59
C THR A 83 1.51 -25.96 -11.39
N ASN A 84 2.32 -25.48 -12.32
CA ASN A 84 3.23 -26.26 -13.14
C ASN A 84 4.61 -26.52 -12.49
N SER A 85 4.89 -25.89 -11.32
CA SER A 85 6.16 -26.02 -10.62
C SER A 85 5.97 -25.93 -9.11
N SER A 86 6.13 -27.04 -8.40
CA SER A 86 6.03 -27.07 -6.93
C SER A 86 7.11 -26.23 -6.22
N THR A 87 8.21 -25.92 -6.89
CA THR A 87 9.33 -25.15 -6.34
C THR A 87 9.19 -23.65 -6.57
N SER A 88 8.11 -23.19 -7.22
CA SER A 88 7.87 -21.77 -7.50
C SER A 88 7.09 -21.05 -6.42
N PHE A 89 6.58 -21.76 -5.40
CA PHE A 89 5.89 -21.14 -4.27
C PHE A 89 6.91 -20.40 -3.40
N ASN A 90 6.72 -19.10 -3.25
CA ASN A 90 7.66 -18.23 -2.55
C ASN A 90 6.98 -16.95 -2.09
N TRP A 91 7.53 -16.30 -1.08
CA TRP A 91 7.20 -14.96 -0.63
C TRP A 91 8.45 -14.06 -0.67
N PRO A 92 8.41 -12.89 -1.37
CA PRO A 92 7.40 -12.54 -2.38
C PRO A 92 7.43 -13.54 -3.53
N ALA A 93 6.31 -13.63 -4.24
CA ALA A 93 6.15 -14.56 -5.35
C ALA A 93 7.20 -14.35 -6.45
N PHE A 94 7.39 -15.36 -7.28
CA PHE A 94 8.20 -15.25 -8.49
C PHE A 94 7.65 -14.15 -9.40
N THR A 95 8.55 -13.48 -10.13
CA THR A 95 8.23 -12.33 -10.98
C THR A 95 7.57 -12.77 -12.27
N ILE A 96 6.42 -12.20 -12.61
CA ILE A 96 5.86 -12.31 -13.96
C ILE A 96 6.55 -11.27 -14.83
N GLU A 97 7.12 -11.68 -15.96
CA GLU A 97 7.65 -10.77 -16.98
C GLU A 97 6.77 -10.82 -18.23
N ALA A 98 6.26 -9.66 -18.62
CA ALA A 98 5.38 -9.49 -19.77
C ALA A 98 5.93 -8.47 -20.76
N ARG A 99 5.37 -8.46 -21.96
CA ARG A 99 5.77 -7.53 -23.04
C ARG A 99 4.58 -6.65 -23.42
N GLN A 100 4.87 -5.40 -23.68
CA GLN A 100 3.88 -4.47 -24.21
C GLN A 100 3.16 -5.06 -25.42
N PHE A 101 1.84 -4.85 -25.50
CA PHE A 101 0.94 -5.36 -26.54
C PHE A 101 0.91 -6.89 -26.67
N SER A 102 1.35 -7.61 -25.64
CA SER A 102 1.24 -9.06 -25.58
C SER A 102 0.36 -9.42 -24.38
N PRO A 103 -0.94 -9.64 -24.57
CA PRO A 103 -1.83 -9.98 -23.47
C PRO A 103 -1.35 -11.22 -22.70
N VAL A 104 -1.52 -11.18 -21.39
CA VAL A 104 -1.19 -12.27 -20.47
C VAL A 104 -2.47 -12.76 -19.82
N THR A 105 -2.71 -14.07 -19.88
CA THR A 105 -3.81 -14.74 -19.17
C THR A 105 -3.30 -15.38 -17.90
N VAL A 106 -3.94 -15.10 -16.78
CA VAL A 106 -3.63 -15.73 -15.49
C VAL A 106 -4.89 -16.34 -14.89
N THR A 107 -4.87 -17.64 -14.62
CA THR A 107 -5.86 -18.28 -13.75
C THR A 107 -5.32 -18.28 -12.32
N TRP A 108 -5.92 -17.46 -11.48
CA TRP A 108 -5.63 -17.37 -10.06
C TRP A 108 -6.43 -18.43 -9.30
N ARG A 109 -5.77 -19.24 -8.46
CA ARG A 109 -6.38 -20.36 -7.76
C ARG A 109 -6.22 -20.21 -6.26
N ASN A 110 -7.32 -20.32 -5.55
CA ASN A 110 -7.30 -20.44 -4.10
C ASN A 110 -7.12 -21.92 -3.71
N GLN A 111 -5.94 -22.28 -3.27
CA GLN A 111 -5.60 -23.62 -2.80
C GLN A 111 -5.14 -23.57 -1.34
N LEU A 112 -5.81 -22.74 -0.52
CA LEU A 112 -5.60 -22.70 0.93
C LEU A 112 -6.32 -23.90 1.61
N VAL A 113 -5.80 -25.09 1.30
CA VAL A 113 -6.29 -26.36 1.81
C VAL A 113 -5.15 -27.18 2.41
N ASP A 114 -5.50 -28.06 3.35
CA ASP A 114 -4.59 -29.04 3.92
C ASP A 114 -4.40 -30.27 2.97
N ALA A 115 -3.54 -31.20 3.38
CA ALA A 115 -3.28 -32.45 2.62
C ALA A 115 -4.51 -33.36 2.45
N ARG A 116 -5.61 -33.07 3.14
CA ARG A 116 -6.90 -33.80 3.07
C ARG A 116 -7.94 -33.06 2.24
N GLY A 117 -7.54 -31.98 1.53
CA GLY A 117 -8.47 -31.15 0.76
C GLY A 117 -9.41 -30.29 1.61
N LYS A 118 -9.15 -30.11 2.91
CA LYS A 118 -9.95 -29.24 3.77
C LYS A 118 -9.37 -27.86 3.85
N PHE A 119 -10.23 -26.84 3.88
CA PHE A 119 -9.76 -25.45 4.02
C PHE A 119 -8.93 -25.29 5.30
N VAL A 120 -7.93 -24.42 5.25
CA VAL A 120 -7.18 -23.93 6.40
C VAL A 120 -7.69 -22.57 6.82
N PRO A 121 -7.81 -22.27 8.14
CA PRO A 121 -8.16 -20.96 8.63
C PRO A 121 -7.02 -19.97 8.37
N HIS A 122 -7.30 -18.68 8.53
CA HIS A 122 -6.29 -17.64 8.38
C HIS A 122 -5.14 -17.82 9.37
N LEU A 123 -3.90 -17.48 8.96
CA LEU A 123 -2.72 -17.53 9.83
C LEU A 123 -2.73 -16.45 10.91
N LEU A 124 -3.47 -15.36 10.67
CA LEU A 124 -3.53 -14.16 11.49
C LEU A 124 -4.96 -13.94 11.99
N PRO A 125 -5.16 -13.16 13.06
CA PRO A 125 -6.48 -12.85 13.56
C PRO A 125 -7.22 -11.91 12.60
N ILE A 126 -8.41 -12.31 12.16
CA ILE A 126 -9.29 -11.54 11.29
C ILE A 126 -10.44 -11.00 12.09
N ASP A 127 -10.64 -9.69 12.03
CA ASP A 127 -11.74 -9.01 12.71
C ASP A 127 -13.05 -9.12 11.91
N PRO A 128 -14.05 -9.88 12.39
CA PRO A 128 -15.31 -10.02 11.67
C PRO A 128 -16.26 -8.81 11.85
N THR A 129 -15.89 -7.80 12.66
CA THR A 129 -16.73 -6.61 12.88
C THR A 129 -16.54 -5.54 11.82
N LEU A 130 -15.54 -5.67 10.96
CA LEU A 130 -15.31 -4.77 9.84
C LEU A 130 -16.35 -4.98 8.73
N HIS A 131 -16.36 -4.08 7.77
CA HIS A 131 -16.98 -4.30 6.48
C HIS A 131 -16.04 -5.17 5.63
N TRP A 132 -16.41 -6.43 5.40
CA TRP A 132 -15.49 -7.41 4.84
C TRP A 132 -16.22 -8.40 3.93
N ALA A 133 -15.46 -9.25 3.26
CA ALA A 133 -15.93 -10.31 2.36
C ALA A 133 -17.06 -11.19 2.96
N ASN A 134 -17.05 -11.40 4.28
CA ASN A 134 -18.08 -12.08 5.07
C ASN A 134 -18.61 -13.41 4.49
N PRO A 135 -17.76 -14.43 4.27
CA PRO A 135 -18.22 -15.71 3.72
C PRO A 135 -19.38 -16.37 4.50
N PRO A 136 -19.51 -16.24 5.84
CA PRO A 136 -20.70 -16.70 6.55
C PRO A 136 -22.00 -15.97 6.17
N GLY A 137 -21.91 -14.77 5.59
CA GLY A 137 -23.01 -13.96 5.09
C GLY A 137 -23.79 -13.17 6.13
N PRO A 138 -24.59 -12.19 5.66
CA PRO A 138 -24.79 -11.83 4.24
C PRO A 138 -23.48 -11.38 3.58
N VAL A 139 -23.26 -11.87 2.38
CA VAL A 139 -22.01 -11.67 1.63
C VAL A 139 -21.72 -10.17 1.44
N ASP A 140 -20.45 -9.79 1.58
CA ASP A 140 -19.93 -8.42 1.39
C ASP A 140 -20.67 -7.35 2.24
N THR A 141 -21.09 -7.72 3.44
CA THR A 141 -21.75 -6.77 4.34
C THR A 141 -21.07 -6.71 5.70
N ARG A 142 -21.19 -5.59 6.37
CA ARG A 142 -20.75 -5.48 7.77
C ARG A 142 -21.73 -6.26 8.65
N PRO A 143 -21.29 -7.35 9.30
CA PRO A 143 -22.16 -8.15 10.14
C PRO A 143 -22.50 -7.41 11.45
N THR A 144 -23.63 -7.82 12.06
CA THR A 144 -24.04 -7.37 13.38
C THR A 144 -23.91 -8.51 14.38
N PHE A 145 -23.46 -8.20 15.59
CA PHE A 145 -23.25 -9.16 16.65
C PHE A 145 -24.06 -8.79 17.90
N THR A 146 -24.40 -9.77 18.72
CA THR A 146 -25.03 -9.57 20.04
C THR A 146 -24.02 -9.64 21.20
N THR A 147 -22.83 -10.19 20.92
CA THR A 147 -21.70 -10.26 21.85
C THR A 147 -20.43 -9.98 21.04
N THR A 148 -19.37 -9.48 21.68
CA THR A 148 -18.07 -9.26 21.01
C THR A 148 -17.58 -10.57 20.40
N PRO A 149 -17.38 -10.66 19.06
CA PRO A 149 -16.93 -11.88 18.42
C PRO A 149 -15.43 -12.11 18.65
N GLY A 150 -15.02 -13.38 18.60
CA GLY A 150 -13.61 -13.74 18.39
C GLY A 150 -13.18 -13.59 16.93
N PRO A 151 -11.90 -13.88 16.62
CA PRO A 151 -11.40 -13.85 15.26
C PRO A 151 -12.12 -14.86 14.35
N TYR A 152 -12.25 -14.52 13.07
CA TYR A 152 -12.80 -15.41 12.06
C TYR A 152 -11.87 -16.62 11.83
N THR A 153 -12.46 -17.81 11.79
CA THR A 153 -11.74 -19.09 11.66
C THR A 153 -12.22 -19.95 10.47
N GLY A 154 -13.02 -19.39 9.60
CA GLY A 154 -13.54 -20.09 8.41
C GLY A 154 -12.56 -20.11 7.23
N PRO A 155 -13.03 -20.58 6.04
CA PRO A 155 -12.24 -20.59 4.82
C PRO A 155 -11.87 -19.17 4.38
N VAL A 156 -10.69 -19.01 3.82
CA VAL A 156 -10.12 -17.69 3.49
C VAL A 156 -10.48 -17.29 2.06
N PRO A 157 -11.19 -16.18 1.85
CA PRO A 157 -11.41 -15.60 0.53
C PRO A 157 -10.15 -14.93 0.00
N ILE A 158 -9.95 -14.98 -1.32
CA ILE A 158 -8.91 -14.24 -2.03
C ILE A 158 -9.47 -13.61 -3.30
N VAL A 159 -8.87 -12.49 -3.70
CA VAL A 159 -8.92 -11.97 -5.07
C VAL A 159 -7.61 -11.26 -5.36
N THR A 160 -7.02 -11.46 -6.53
CA THR A 160 -5.73 -10.86 -6.88
C THR A 160 -5.92 -9.61 -7.73
N HIS A 161 -5.32 -8.49 -7.31
CA HIS A 161 -5.22 -7.25 -8.08
C HIS A 161 -3.83 -7.12 -8.70
N LEU A 162 -3.75 -6.65 -9.96
CA LEU A 162 -2.50 -6.26 -10.60
C LEU A 162 -2.36 -4.73 -10.49
N HIS A 163 -1.71 -4.30 -9.44
CA HIS A 163 -1.56 -2.89 -9.06
C HIS A 163 -0.79 -2.08 -10.11
N GLY A 164 -1.43 -1.01 -10.58
CA GLY A 164 -0.92 -0.12 -11.61
C GLY A 164 -1.19 -0.56 -13.05
N ALA A 165 -1.96 -1.64 -13.25
CA ALA A 165 -2.29 -2.13 -14.58
C ALA A 165 -3.40 -1.29 -15.24
N HIS A 166 -3.23 -1.01 -16.54
CA HIS A 166 -4.31 -0.57 -17.41
C HIS A 166 -5.10 -1.81 -17.83
N VAL A 167 -6.26 -2.05 -17.23
CA VAL A 167 -6.95 -3.34 -17.24
C VAL A 167 -8.47 -3.20 -17.33
N ASP A 168 -9.11 -4.18 -17.96
CA ASP A 168 -10.59 -4.27 -17.99
C ASP A 168 -11.13 -4.61 -16.58
N PRO A 169 -12.34 -4.12 -16.22
CA PRO A 169 -12.89 -4.26 -14.85
C PRO A 169 -13.08 -5.71 -14.41
N GLU A 170 -13.24 -6.66 -15.34
CA GLU A 170 -13.36 -8.09 -15.05
C GLU A 170 -12.03 -8.72 -14.63
N SER A 171 -10.91 -8.06 -14.85
CA SER A 171 -9.56 -8.53 -14.56
C SER A 171 -8.81 -7.65 -13.57
N ASP A 172 -9.49 -6.66 -12.99
CA ASP A 172 -8.89 -5.69 -12.07
C ASP A 172 -8.67 -6.26 -10.66
N GLY A 173 -9.46 -7.27 -10.26
CA GLY A 173 -9.44 -7.79 -8.89
C GLY A 173 -10.27 -6.92 -7.94
N TYR A 174 -11.49 -6.54 -8.34
CA TYR A 174 -12.41 -5.76 -7.53
C TYR A 174 -12.62 -6.41 -6.15
N PRO A 175 -12.63 -5.67 -5.02
CA PRO A 175 -12.61 -6.24 -3.66
C PRO A 175 -13.73 -7.25 -3.36
N GLU A 176 -14.92 -7.07 -3.92
CA GLU A 176 -16.04 -7.99 -3.80
C GLU A 176 -16.05 -9.11 -4.86
N ALA A 177 -14.99 -9.24 -5.66
CA ALA A 177 -14.87 -10.33 -6.66
C ALA A 177 -14.14 -11.57 -6.11
N TRP A 178 -14.03 -11.68 -4.79
CA TRP A 178 -13.34 -12.77 -4.10
C TRP A 178 -13.98 -14.14 -4.30
N TYR A 179 -13.21 -15.18 -4.00
CA TYR A 179 -13.66 -16.58 -4.01
C TYR A 179 -12.92 -17.41 -2.95
N LEU A 180 -13.65 -18.40 -2.40
CA LEU A 180 -13.11 -19.37 -1.44
C LEU A 180 -12.32 -20.47 -2.14
N PRO A 181 -11.50 -21.26 -1.42
CA PRO A 181 -10.90 -22.47 -1.97
C PRO A 181 -11.98 -23.51 -2.32
N ASP A 182 -11.74 -24.30 -3.36
CA ASP A 182 -12.50 -25.52 -3.61
C ASP A 182 -12.07 -26.58 -2.59
N ALA A 183 -12.82 -26.70 -1.50
CA ALA A 183 -12.48 -27.56 -0.37
C ALA A 183 -13.63 -28.46 0.05
N GLU A 184 -13.32 -29.73 0.37
CA GLU A 184 -14.30 -30.79 0.70
C GLU A 184 -15.19 -30.44 1.89
N ASN A 185 -14.75 -29.61 2.82
CA ASN A 185 -15.48 -29.23 4.03
C ASN A 185 -16.18 -27.87 3.94
N ILE A 186 -16.31 -27.29 2.76
CA ILE A 186 -17.12 -26.08 2.53
C ILE A 186 -18.52 -26.50 2.10
N ALA A 187 -19.51 -26.20 2.95
CA ALA A 187 -20.91 -26.31 2.58
C ALA A 187 -21.36 -24.97 1.98
N ASP A 188 -21.67 -24.95 0.69
CA ASP A 188 -22.11 -23.72 -0.01
C ASP A 188 -23.49 -23.25 0.47
N CYS A 189 -23.60 -22.02 0.91
CA CYS A 189 -24.86 -21.35 1.26
C CYS A 189 -25.79 -21.14 0.05
N LYS A 190 -25.24 -21.08 -1.16
CA LYS A 190 -25.93 -20.71 -2.41
C LYS A 190 -26.52 -19.30 -2.34
N THR A 191 -27.79 -19.16 -2.02
CA THR A 191 -28.50 -17.87 -2.06
C THR A 191 -28.93 -17.35 -0.68
N SER A 192 -28.73 -18.12 0.39
CA SER A 192 -29.17 -17.70 1.73
C SER A 192 -28.27 -18.29 2.81
N SER A 193 -27.91 -17.48 3.81
CA SER A 193 -27.15 -17.92 4.98
C SER A 193 -27.91 -18.97 5.79
N ARG A 194 -27.17 -19.99 6.27
CA ARG A 194 -27.61 -20.98 7.22
C ARG A 194 -26.44 -21.41 8.10
N PRO A 195 -26.64 -21.88 9.33
CA PRO A 195 -25.53 -22.25 10.20
C PRO A 195 -24.58 -23.26 9.54
N GLY A 196 -23.27 -22.96 9.56
CA GLY A 196 -22.22 -23.85 9.08
C GLY A 196 -22.03 -23.91 7.56
N CYS A 197 -22.70 -23.05 6.78
CA CYS A 197 -22.37 -22.87 5.37
C CYS A 197 -21.60 -21.57 5.12
N PHE A 198 -21.02 -21.47 3.93
CA PHE A 198 -20.30 -20.27 3.46
C PHE A 198 -20.73 -19.90 2.04
N PHE A 199 -20.81 -18.62 1.74
CA PHE A 199 -20.84 -18.17 0.35
C PHE A 199 -19.46 -18.44 -0.26
N THR A 200 -19.42 -19.06 -1.42
CA THR A 200 -18.15 -19.45 -2.07
C THR A 200 -17.56 -18.35 -2.93
N ARG A 201 -18.32 -17.28 -3.18
CA ARG A 201 -17.93 -16.13 -4.01
C ARG A 201 -18.55 -14.84 -3.49
N GLY A 202 -17.84 -13.73 -3.69
CA GLY A 202 -18.33 -12.39 -3.45
C GLY A 202 -19.38 -11.95 -4.47
N SER A 203 -20.08 -10.86 -4.15
CA SER A 203 -21.21 -10.34 -4.92
C SER A 203 -20.84 -9.90 -6.34
N ASN A 204 -19.60 -9.48 -6.53
CA ASN A 204 -19.03 -9.00 -7.80
C ASN A 204 -18.06 -10.01 -8.45
N TYR A 205 -18.10 -11.28 -8.06
CA TYR A 205 -17.24 -12.31 -8.67
C TYR A 205 -17.43 -12.36 -10.19
N ARG A 206 -16.31 -12.34 -10.92
CA ARG A 206 -16.29 -12.39 -12.38
C ARG A 206 -14.99 -12.96 -12.93
N ASN A 207 -15.02 -13.35 -14.19
CA ASN A 207 -13.86 -13.74 -15.00
C ASN A 207 -13.74 -12.81 -16.20
N ALA A 208 -12.58 -12.79 -16.81
CA ALA A 208 -12.40 -12.20 -18.12
C ALA A 208 -13.36 -12.85 -19.16
N PRO A 209 -13.85 -12.11 -20.16
CA PRO A 209 -14.74 -12.65 -21.18
C PRO A 209 -14.18 -13.91 -21.86
N GLY A 210 -15.03 -14.92 -22.06
CA GLY A 210 -14.66 -16.20 -22.66
C GLY A 210 -14.24 -17.28 -21.66
N PHE A 211 -14.14 -16.98 -20.37
CA PHE A 211 -13.82 -17.95 -19.32
C PHE A 211 -15.05 -18.23 -18.45
N SER A 212 -15.34 -19.51 -18.26
CA SER A 212 -16.43 -19.93 -17.38
C SER A 212 -16.02 -19.85 -15.91
N PRO A 213 -16.94 -19.50 -15.00
CA PRO A 213 -16.71 -19.59 -13.57
C PRO A 213 -16.46 -21.04 -13.14
N GLU A 214 -15.37 -21.25 -12.40
CA GLU A 214 -15.05 -22.52 -11.75
C GLU A 214 -14.84 -22.27 -10.25
N GLU A 215 -15.04 -23.30 -9.42
CA GLU A 215 -14.82 -23.19 -7.98
C GLU A 215 -13.33 -22.98 -7.66
N GLY A 216 -13.07 -22.18 -6.65
CA GLY A 216 -11.72 -21.94 -6.16
C GLY A 216 -10.80 -21.14 -7.08
N GLN A 217 -11.32 -20.48 -8.13
CA GLN A 217 -10.47 -19.74 -9.07
C GLN A 217 -11.18 -18.58 -9.77
N ALA A 218 -10.37 -17.66 -10.30
CA ALA A 218 -10.79 -16.67 -11.29
C ALA A 218 -9.73 -16.53 -12.39
N THR A 219 -10.16 -16.28 -13.64
CA THR A 219 -9.24 -16.07 -14.77
C THR A 219 -9.30 -14.64 -15.24
N PHE A 220 -8.15 -13.99 -15.29
CA PHE A 220 -7.95 -12.59 -15.67
C PHE A 220 -7.09 -12.50 -16.93
N VAL A 221 -7.32 -11.45 -17.71
CA VAL A 221 -6.55 -11.13 -18.91
C VAL A 221 -5.99 -9.73 -18.79
N TYR A 222 -4.68 -9.62 -18.73
CA TYR A 222 -3.96 -8.35 -18.67
C TYR A 222 -3.54 -7.93 -20.06
N ARG A 223 -4.02 -6.77 -20.51
CA ARG A 223 -3.84 -6.24 -21.89
C ARG A 223 -2.38 -5.91 -22.19
N ASN A 224 -1.64 -5.43 -21.17
CA ASN A 224 -0.25 -4.98 -21.30
C ASN A 224 -0.06 -3.89 -22.38
N ASP A 225 -1.02 -3.00 -22.52
CA ASP A 225 -1.02 -1.94 -23.55
C ASP A 225 -0.34 -0.64 -23.08
N GLN A 226 0.05 -0.55 -21.81
CA GLN A 226 0.81 0.55 -21.23
C GLN A 226 2.33 0.40 -21.48
N ARG A 227 3.12 1.46 -21.22
CA ARG A 227 4.59 1.46 -21.34
C ARG A 227 5.27 0.54 -20.33
N ALA A 228 6.58 0.27 -20.57
CA ALA A 228 7.40 -0.48 -19.62
C ALA A 228 7.39 0.12 -18.23
N THR A 229 7.09 -0.72 -17.22
CA THR A 229 7.02 -0.29 -15.83
C THR A 229 7.15 -1.45 -14.84
N THR A 230 7.27 -1.12 -13.56
CA THR A 230 7.23 -2.04 -12.43
C THR A 230 5.82 -2.07 -11.86
N LEU A 231 5.04 -3.08 -12.22
CA LEU A 231 3.79 -3.40 -11.58
C LEU A 231 4.04 -4.46 -10.49
N TRP A 232 3.04 -4.70 -9.66
CA TRP A 232 3.06 -5.79 -8.71
C TRP A 232 1.65 -6.33 -8.51
N TYR A 233 1.52 -7.59 -8.09
CA TYR A 233 0.23 -8.20 -7.82
C TYR A 233 0.14 -8.60 -6.35
N HIS A 234 -1.03 -8.39 -5.78
CA HIS A 234 -1.30 -8.70 -4.38
C HIS A 234 -2.78 -9.06 -4.19
N ASP A 235 -3.11 -9.60 -3.02
CA ASP A 235 -4.51 -9.82 -2.65
C ASP A 235 -5.22 -8.49 -2.40
N HIS A 236 -6.50 -8.43 -2.76
CA HIS A 236 -7.35 -7.24 -2.63
C HIS A 236 -8.75 -7.58 -2.09
N THR A 237 -8.85 -8.60 -1.25
CA THR A 237 -10.12 -9.06 -0.69
C THR A 237 -10.69 -8.07 0.30
N LEU A 238 -11.95 -7.64 0.10
CA LEU A 238 -12.64 -6.66 0.93
C LEU A 238 -12.48 -6.95 2.42
N GLY A 239 -11.91 -5.98 3.17
CA GLY A 239 -11.68 -6.03 4.61
C GLY A 239 -10.65 -7.06 5.08
N MET A 240 -9.90 -7.69 4.15
CA MET A 240 -8.87 -8.69 4.46
C MET A 240 -7.54 -8.46 3.75
N THR A 241 -7.42 -7.42 2.92
CA THR A 241 -6.21 -7.11 2.15
C THR A 241 -4.98 -7.08 3.05
N ARG A 242 -5.03 -6.35 4.17
CA ARG A 242 -3.91 -6.21 5.11
C ARG A 242 -3.38 -7.56 5.59
N ALA A 243 -4.29 -8.44 5.99
CA ALA A 243 -3.92 -9.73 6.55
C ALA A 243 -3.41 -10.69 5.47
N ASN A 244 -4.08 -10.77 4.31
CA ASN A 244 -3.69 -11.61 3.18
C ASN A 244 -2.30 -11.19 2.64
N VAL A 245 -2.05 -9.90 2.44
CA VAL A 245 -0.74 -9.37 2.00
C VAL A 245 0.33 -9.58 3.07
N TYR A 246 0.00 -9.40 4.34
CA TYR A 246 0.97 -9.61 5.42
C TYR A 246 1.45 -11.05 5.50
N THR A 247 0.61 -12.04 5.19
CA THR A 247 0.99 -13.46 5.16
C THR A 247 1.91 -13.84 4.00
N GLY A 248 2.05 -12.97 2.95
CA GLY A 248 2.97 -13.21 1.85
C GLY A 248 2.40 -13.06 0.44
N LEU A 249 1.14 -12.66 0.29
CA LEU A 249 0.47 -12.56 -1.02
C LEU A 249 0.85 -11.28 -1.79
N ALA A 250 2.10 -11.23 -2.27
CA ALA A 250 2.65 -10.16 -3.10
C ALA A 250 3.69 -10.71 -4.08
N GLY A 251 3.80 -10.12 -5.28
CA GLY A 251 4.81 -10.48 -6.27
C GLY A 251 4.97 -9.40 -7.36
N PHE A 252 6.14 -9.31 -7.98
CA PHE A 252 6.41 -8.36 -9.05
C PHE A 252 5.81 -8.82 -10.39
N TYR A 253 5.36 -7.83 -11.15
CA TYR A 253 5.00 -7.97 -12.56
C TYR A 253 5.75 -6.90 -13.36
N LEU A 254 6.72 -7.31 -14.18
CA LEU A 254 7.56 -6.40 -14.95
C LEU A 254 7.07 -6.33 -16.39
N LEU A 255 6.56 -5.18 -16.76
CA LEU A 255 6.19 -4.92 -18.16
C LEU A 255 7.38 -4.34 -18.91
N ARG A 256 7.70 -4.94 -20.07
CA ARG A 256 8.82 -4.58 -20.94
C ARG A 256 8.32 -4.02 -22.26
N ASP A 257 9.02 -3.02 -22.78
CA ASP A 257 8.75 -2.48 -24.11
C ASP A 257 10.04 -2.36 -24.98
N PRO A 258 9.91 -2.10 -26.27
CA PRO A 258 11.06 -1.92 -27.15
C PRO A 258 11.93 -0.71 -26.80
N TYR A 259 11.32 0.36 -26.24
CA TYR A 259 12.06 1.56 -25.85
C TYR A 259 13.00 1.27 -24.68
N GLU A 260 12.48 0.71 -23.58
CA GLU A 260 13.29 0.31 -22.43
C GLU A 260 14.45 -0.60 -22.84
N LYS A 261 14.17 -1.59 -23.70
CA LYS A 261 15.18 -2.53 -24.18
C LYS A 261 16.32 -1.84 -24.95
N ALA A 262 16.02 -0.76 -25.69
CA ALA A 262 17.00 -0.02 -26.47
C ALA A 262 17.91 0.90 -25.64
N LEU A 263 17.54 1.20 -24.38
CA LEU A 263 18.27 2.15 -23.53
C LEU A 263 19.59 1.61 -22.96
N ASN A 264 19.83 0.31 -23.07
CA ASN A 264 21.01 -0.35 -22.49
C ASN A 264 21.22 -0.03 -21.00
N LEU A 265 20.12 -0.01 -20.24
CA LEU A 265 20.12 0.14 -18.77
C LEU A 265 20.85 -1.04 -18.11
N PRO A 266 21.27 -0.90 -16.82
CA PRO A 266 21.88 -2.02 -16.10
C PRO A 266 20.97 -3.26 -16.10
N GLY A 267 21.49 -4.39 -16.55
CA GLY A 267 20.82 -5.69 -16.69
C GLY A 267 21.84 -6.81 -16.90
N PRO A 268 21.43 -8.06 -17.00
CA PRO A 268 20.06 -8.57 -17.04
C PRO A 268 19.39 -8.64 -15.66
N TYR A 269 18.06 -8.90 -15.66
CA TYR A 269 17.27 -9.22 -14.47
C TYR A 269 17.92 -10.31 -13.62
N GLY A 270 17.89 -10.12 -12.32
CA GLY A 270 18.50 -11.05 -11.36
C GLY A 270 20.01 -10.91 -11.19
N LYS A 271 20.68 -10.07 -12.00
CA LYS A 271 22.11 -9.83 -11.88
C LYS A 271 22.47 -8.34 -11.66
N TYR A 272 22.05 -7.46 -12.55
CA TYR A 272 22.31 -6.01 -12.46
C TYR A 272 21.03 -5.17 -12.51
N GLU A 273 19.90 -5.82 -12.74
CA GLU A 273 18.55 -5.32 -12.52
C GLU A 273 17.91 -6.14 -11.42
N ILE A 274 17.64 -5.52 -10.27
CA ILE A 274 17.30 -6.18 -9.00
C ILE A 274 15.97 -5.60 -8.49
N PRO A 275 14.90 -6.41 -8.36
CA PRO A 275 13.70 -6.00 -7.66
C PRO A 275 13.93 -6.06 -6.15
N LEU A 276 13.37 -5.08 -5.42
CA LEU A 276 13.45 -4.97 -3.96
C LEU A 276 12.06 -4.73 -3.40
N ALA A 277 11.36 -5.79 -3.00
CA ALA A 277 10.14 -5.70 -2.21
C ALA A 277 10.52 -5.55 -0.75
N ILE A 278 10.34 -4.34 -0.22
CA ILE A 278 10.64 -3.99 1.16
C ILE A 278 9.34 -4.09 1.96
N GLN A 279 9.37 -4.85 3.03
CA GLN A 279 8.23 -5.07 3.90
C GLN A 279 8.71 -5.08 5.36
N ASP A 280 7.86 -4.70 6.27
CA ASP A 280 8.11 -4.86 7.70
C ASP A 280 7.27 -6.00 8.26
N ARG A 281 7.82 -6.73 9.20
CA ARG A 281 7.16 -7.86 9.86
C ARG A 281 7.56 -7.92 11.34
N SER A 282 6.72 -8.57 12.12
CA SER A 282 7.07 -9.01 13.48
C SER A 282 6.92 -10.53 13.55
N PHE A 283 7.72 -11.16 14.40
CA PHE A 283 7.76 -12.62 14.52
C PHE A 283 7.55 -13.07 15.97
N ASN A 284 7.03 -14.27 16.13
CA ASN A 284 7.05 -14.97 17.39
C ASN A 284 8.32 -15.83 17.52
N SER A 285 8.66 -16.23 18.73
CA SER A 285 9.87 -17.03 19.03
C SER A 285 9.88 -18.40 18.34
N ASP A 286 8.71 -18.91 17.91
CA ASP A 286 8.57 -20.12 17.09
C ASP A 286 8.73 -19.86 15.60
N GLY A 287 9.04 -18.62 15.18
CA GLY A 287 9.20 -18.20 13.79
C GLY A 287 7.90 -17.88 13.06
N SER A 288 6.75 -18.03 13.68
CA SER A 288 5.48 -17.60 13.09
C SER A 288 5.38 -16.08 12.98
N LEU A 289 4.58 -15.60 12.01
CA LEU A 289 4.26 -14.18 11.89
C LEU A 289 3.45 -13.72 13.11
N PHE A 290 3.80 -12.57 13.65
CA PHE A 290 2.97 -11.86 14.62
C PHE A 290 2.16 -10.78 13.90
N TYR A 291 0.90 -10.67 14.28
CA TYR A 291 0.01 -9.55 13.93
C TYR A 291 -0.93 -9.31 15.11
N PRO A 292 -1.33 -8.05 15.42
CA PRO A 292 -2.20 -7.76 16.56
C PRO A 292 -3.50 -8.54 16.53
N ASP A 293 -3.89 -9.09 17.66
CA ASP A 293 -5.13 -9.84 17.89
C ASP A 293 -6.11 -9.07 18.79
N SER A 294 -5.76 -7.84 19.15
CA SER A 294 -6.55 -6.97 20.00
C SER A 294 -6.26 -5.51 19.70
N ARG A 295 -7.28 -4.66 19.79
CA ARG A 295 -7.14 -3.22 19.76
C ARG A 295 -6.23 -2.68 20.88
N THR A 296 -6.19 -3.36 22.03
CA THR A 296 -5.31 -3.03 23.17
C THR A 296 -3.84 -2.87 22.75
N PHE A 297 -3.43 -3.55 21.68
CA PHE A 297 -2.07 -3.45 21.17
C PHE A 297 -1.73 -2.05 20.63
N PHE A 298 -2.68 -1.38 19.98
CA PHE A 298 -2.45 -0.09 19.34
C PHE A 298 -2.40 1.07 20.36
N ASP A 299 -3.43 1.19 21.19
CA ASP A 299 -3.65 2.34 22.08
C ASP A 299 -3.85 1.97 23.55
N GLY A 300 -3.80 0.68 23.88
CA GLY A 300 -4.05 0.19 25.24
C GLY A 300 -5.53 0.10 25.60
N PHE A 301 -6.47 0.42 24.68
CA PHE A 301 -7.90 0.37 24.93
C PHE A 301 -8.36 -1.06 25.18
N ALA A 302 -8.86 -1.34 26.38
CA ALA A 302 -9.27 -2.66 26.81
C ALA A 302 -10.79 -2.93 26.69
N GLY A 303 -11.49 -2.10 25.91
CA GLY A 303 -12.93 -2.19 25.74
C GLY A 303 -13.73 -1.19 26.57
N PRO A 304 -15.04 -1.12 26.39
CA PRO A 304 -15.87 -2.09 25.67
C PRO A 304 -15.73 -2.03 24.13
N TYR A 305 -15.82 -3.17 23.48
CA TYR A 305 -15.78 -3.29 22.01
C TYR A 305 -17.19 -3.49 21.42
N ILE A 306 -17.34 -3.30 20.12
CA ILE A 306 -18.55 -3.69 19.37
C ILE A 306 -18.91 -5.15 19.76
N PRO A 307 -20.20 -5.45 20.08
CA PRO A 307 -21.42 -4.65 20.03
C PRO A 307 -21.82 -4.02 21.37
N ALA A 308 -20.92 -3.78 22.29
CA ALA A 308 -21.28 -3.21 23.59
C ALA A 308 -22.07 -1.90 23.40
N PRO A 309 -22.97 -1.53 24.32
CA PRO A 309 -23.72 -0.30 24.23
C PRO A 309 -22.79 0.92 24.04
N ASN A 310 -23.05 1.69 23.01
CA ASN A 310 -22.30 2.90 22.64
C ASN A 310 -20.81 2.67 22.29
N SER A 311 -20.41 1.46 21.91
CA SER A 311 -19.06 1.21 21.40
C SER A 311 -19.04 1.21 19.86
N ASP A 312 -18.05 1.91 19.29
CA ASP A 312 -17.72 1.97 17.88
C ASP A 312 -16.33 1.37 17.57
N ILE A 313 -15.66 0.83 18.58
CA ILE A 313 -14.31 0.25 18.45
C ILE A 313 -14.40 -1.25 18.15
N SER A 314 -13.75 -1.64 17.06
CA SER A 314 -13.55 -3.05 16.66
C SER A 314 -12.58 -3.75 17.61
N PRO A 315 -12.82 -5.04 17.98
CA PRO A 315 -12.03 -5.71 19.03
C PRO A 315 -10.60 -6.07 18.60
N ILE A 316 -10.34 -6.29 17.30
CA ILE A 316 -9.06 -6.80 16.79
C ILE A 316 -8.38 -5.78 15.88
N TRP A 317 -9.14 -5.09 15.02
CA TRP A 317 -8.59 -4.14 14.08
C TRP A 317 -7.80 -3.04 14.78
N ASN A 318 -6.59 -2.79 14.28
CA ASN A 318 -5.75 -1.67 14.68
C ASN A 318 -5.68 -0.67 13.52
N PRO A 319 -5.73 0.65 13.76
CA PRO A 319 -5.68 1.66 12.71
C PRO A 319 -4.44 1.55 11.84
N GLU A 320 -3.29 1.29 12.44
CA GLU A 320 -2.02 1.06 11.76
C GLU A 320 -1.20 -0.03 12.45
N PHE A 321 -0.36 -0.70 11.70
CA PHE A 321 0.59 -1.67 12.22
C PHE A 321 1.99 -1.45 11.63
N PHE A 322 2.99 -1.39 12.53
CA PHE A 322 4.40 -1.22 12.22
C PHE A 322 5.18 -2.45 12.70
N GLY A 323 5.66 -3.27 11.77
CA GLY A 323 6.51 -4.41 12.11
C GLY A 323 7.89 -3.96 12.62
N ASN A 324 8.53 -4.76 13.49
CA ASN A 324 9.80 -4.41 14.12
C ASN A 324 11.04 -5.01 13.41
N VAL A 325 10.83 -5.69 12.27
CA VAL A 325 11.88 -6.36 11.49
C VAL A 325 11.72 -6.01 10.02
N MET A 326 12.76 -5.48 9.38
CA MET A 326 12.74 -5.21 7.95
C MET A 326 13.03 -6.49 7.16
N VAL A 327 12.18 -6.77 6.18
CA VAL A 327 12.24 -7.94 5.30
C VAL A 327 12.38 -7.45 3.86
N VAL A 328 13.40 -7.90 3.14
CA VAL A 328 13.57 -7.60 1.72
C VAL A 328 13.57 -8.90 0.93
N ASN A 329 12.65 -9.02 -0.02
CA ASN A 329 12.47 -10.23 -0.83
C ASN A 329 12.37 -11.51 0.02
N GLY A 330 11.63 -11.45 1.15
CA GLY A 330 11.40 -12.60 2.02
C GLY A 330 12.60 -13.01 2.89
N ARG A 331 13.56 -12.11 3.10
CA ARG A 331 14.71 -12.29 4.02
C ARG A 331 14.82 -11.10 4.97
N THR A 332 15.06 -11.37 6.25
CA THR A 332 15.29 -10.31 7.24
C THR A 332 16.67 -9.72 7.04
N TRP A 333 16.77 -8.39 6.93
CA TRP A 333 18.01 -7.64 6.79
C TRP A 333 19.07 -8.33 5.91
N PRO A 334 18.78 -8.64 4.64
CA PRO A 334 19.72 -9.36 3.78
C PRO A 334 20.88 -8.47 3.35
N LYS A 335 21.88 -9.08 2.72
CA LYS A 335 22.94 -8.37 2.02
C LYS A 335 23.01 -8.76 0.54
N LEU A 336 23.47 -7.85 -0.28
CA LEU A 336 23.76 -8.07 -1.70
C LEU A 336 25.21 -7.69 -1.99
N SER A 337 25.99 -8.61 -2.58
CA SER A 337 27.29 -8.26 -3.13
C SER A 337 27.11 -7.51 -4.45
N VAL A 338 27.62 -6.27 -4.51
CA VAL A 338 27.55 -5.42 -5.71
C VAL A 338 28.94 -5.16 -6.27
N GLU A 339 29.12 -5.35 -7.57
CA GLU A 339 30.34 -5.01 -8.28
C GLU A 339 30.50 -3.48 -8.38
N GLN A 340 31.73 -2.96 -8.55
CA GLN A 340 32.01 -1.54 -8.84
C GLN A 340 31.49 -1.17 -10.23
N ARG A 341 30.15 -1.00 -10.36
CA ARG A 341 29.43 -0.67 -11.59
C ARG A 341 28.03 -0.16 -11.28
N LYS A 342 27.28 0.21 -12.32
CA LYS A 342 25.88 0.59 -12.20
C LYS A 342 24.98 -0.63 -12.00
N TYR A 343 23.97 -0.44 -11.14
CA TYR A 343 22.86 -1.36 -10.89
C TYR A 343 21.55 -0.61 -11.07
N ARG A 344 20.53 -1.30 -11.55
CA ARG A 344 19.14 -0.85 -11.58
C ARG A 344 18.36 -1.53 -10.48
N PHE A 345 17.76 -0.77 -9.59
CA PHE A 345 16.91 -1.29 -8.54
C PHE A 345 15.46 -0.90 -8.80
N ARG A 346 14.55 -1.86 -8.66
CA ARG A 346 13.11 -1.66 -8.73
C ARG A 346 12.55 -1.78 -7.33
N PHE A 347 12.42 -0.65 -6.67
CA PHE A 347 11.88 -0.57 -5.32
C PHE A 347 10.37 -0.75 -5.33
N LEU A 348 9.86 -1.45 -4.33
CA LEU A 348 8.45 -1.56 -3.95
C LEU A 348 8.36 -1.44 -2.43
N ASN A 349 7.55 -0.54 -1.92
CA ASN A 349 7.13 -0.57 -0.53
C ASN A 349 5.88 -1.45 -0.40
N GLY A 350 6.05 -2.63 0.16
CA GLY A 350 4.97 -3.61 0.44
C GLY A 350 4.66 -3.74 1.94
N CYS A 351 4.96 -2.71 2.74
CA CYS A 351 4.56 -2.64 4.15
C CYS A 351 3.05 -2.45 4.29
N ASP A 352 2.52 -2.71 5.48
CA ASP A 352 1.12 -2.42 5.83
C ASP A 352 0.91 -0.89 5.93
N SER A 353 1.53 -0.27 6.93
CA SER A 353 1.36 1.15 7.25
C SER A 353 2.66 1.96 7.13
N ARG A 354 3.81 1.28 7.18
CA ARG A 354 5.12 1.92 7.27
C ARG A 354 5.51 2.65 6.00
N TRP A 355 5.74 3.94 6.11
CA TRP A 355 6.45 4.74 5.11
C TRP A 355 7.94 4.42 5.12
N LEU A 356 8.58 4.56 3.97
CA LEU A 356 10.01 4.45 3.84
C LEU A 356 10.58 5.79 3.35
N VAL A 357 11.53 6.33 4.08
CA VAL A 357 12.38 7.43 3.63
C VAL A 357 13.78 6.87 3.47
N VAL A 358 14.11 6.55 2.22
CA VAL A 358 15.25 5.70 1.85
C VAL A 358 16.47 6.55 1.58
N LYS A 359 17.61 6.18 2.19
CA LYS A 359 18.94 6.74 1.89
C LYS A 359 20.05 5.72 2.13
N PHE A 360 21.24 5.98 1.60
CA PHE A 360 22.44 5.20 1.94
C PHE A 360 23.13 5.77 3.17
N GLY A 361 23.69 4.88 3.98
CA GLY A 361 24.50 5.21 5.13
C GLY A 361 25.49 4.10 5.47
N ASP A 362 26.24 4.29 6.55
CA ASP A 362 27.19 3.33 7.12
C ASP A 362 26.58 2.54 8.29
N GLY A 363 25.27 2.65 8.51
CA GLY A 363 24.56 2.07 9.66
C GLY A 363 24.35 3.03 10.83
N SER A 364 24.93 4.25 10.76
CA SER A 364 24.48 5.42 11.51
C SER A 364 23.40 6.15 10.71
N LEU A 365 22.71 7.13 11.29
CA LEU A 365 21.71 7.93 10.55
C LEU A 365 22.34 8.97 9.58
N GLN A 366 23.64 8.85 9.26
CA GLN A 366 24.33 9.77 8.37
C GLN A 366 24.47 9.20 6.96
N PRO A 367 23.95 9.89 5.91
CA PRO A 367 24.09 9.45 4.54
C PRO A 367 25.56 9.58 4.06
N ASN A 368 26.01 8.68 3.19
CA ASN A 368 27.34 8.76 2.58
C ASN A 368 27.39 9.57 1.28
N GLY A 369 26.26 10.18 0.87
CA GLY A 369 26.18 10.99 -0.34
C GLY A 369 26.03 10.24 -1.66
N LEU A 370 25.93 8.88 -1.64
CA LEU A 370 25.66 8.11 -2.85
C LEU A 370 24.26 8.41 -3.36
N ALA A 371 24.15 8.76 -4.65
CA ALA A 371 22.88 9.18 -5.25
C ALA A 371 22.09 8.00 -5.84
N PHE A 372 20.77 8.12 -5.75
CA PHE A 372 19.79 7.37 -6.53
C PHE A 372 19.43 8.21 -7.76
N HIS A 373 19.67 7.69 -8.96
CA HIS A 373 19.20 8.32 -10.19
C HIS A 373 17.84 7.75 -10.53
N VAL A 374 16.78 8.51 -10.25
CA VAL A 374 15.40 8.11 -10.52
C VAL A 374 15.17 8.14 -12.02
N ILE A 375 14.92 6.99 -12.62
CA ILE A 375 14.66 6.81 -14.05
C ILE A 375 13.19 6.48 -14.34
N GLY A 376 12.42 6.07 -13.33
CA GLY A 376 11.01 5.72 -13.47
C GLY A 376 10.27 5.76 -12.15
N THR A 377 8.95 5.89 -12.27
CA THR A 377 7.97 5.88 -11.18
C THR A 377 6.99 4.73 -11.38
N ASP A 378 5.89 4.69 -10.62
CA ASP A 378 4.88 3.61 -10.69
C ASP A 378 4.43 3.27 -12.11
N GLY A 379 4.16 4.29 -12.91
CA GLY A 379 3.60 4.14 -14.26
C GLY A 379 4.64 4.10 -15.39
N GLY A 380 5.95 4.06 -15.08
CA GLY A 380 7.01 3.88 -16.07
C GLY A 380 8.11 4.93 -16.05
N LEU A 381 8.94 4.93 -17.10
CA LEU A 381 10.10 5.80 -17.20
C LEU A 381 9.70 7.28 -17.22
N VAL A 382 10.49 8.11 -16.54
CA VAL A 382 10.32 9.57 -16.54
C VAL A 382 10.60 10.16 -17.92
N THR A 383 10.09 11.37 -18.18
CA THR A 383 10.44 12.14 -19.39
C THR A 383 11.43 13.22 -19.00
N GLY A 384 12.54 13.33 -19.73
CA GLY A 384 13.61 14.27 -19.43
C GLY A 384 14.80 13.63 -18.71
N ALA A 385 15.58 14.42 -18.01
CA ALA A 385 16.74 13.95 -17.28
C ALA A 385 16.35 13.10 -16.06
N PRO A 386 17.04 11.97 -15.80
CA PRO A 386 16.93 11.28 -14.53
C PRO A 386 17.22 12.24 -13.35
N VAL A 387 16.43 12.13 -12.30
CA VAL A 387 16.59 12.97 -11.12
C VAL A 387 17.53 12.29 -10.14
N ALA A 388 18.67 12.95 -9.83
CA ALA A 388 19.61 12.47 -8.82
C ALA A 388 19.19 12.99 -7.44
N VAL A 389 18.91 12.06 -6.51
CA VAL A 389 18.57 12.37 -5.13
C VAL A 389 19.41 11.49 -4.18
N THR A 390 19.70 11.99 -3.00
CA THR A 390 20.38 11.20 -1.94
C THR A 390 19.40 10.56 -0.99
N GLN A 391 18.12 10.94 -1.09
CA GLN A 391 17.01 10.43 -0.29
C GLN A 391 15.72 10.55 -1.11
N PHE A 392 14.79 9.61 -0.91
CA PHE A 392 13.43 9.68 -1.46
C PHE A 392 12.42 9.05 -0.50
N ASN A 393 11.18 9.51 -0.56
CA ASN A 393 10.07 8.87 0.11
C ASN A 393 9.49 7.75 -0.78
N LEU A 394 9.00 6.71 -0.13
CA LEU A 394 8.30 5.60 -0.79
C LEU A 394 7.14 5.18 0.12
N ALA A 395 5.95 5.60 -0.24
CA ALA A 395 4.72 5.25 0.47
C ALA A 395 4.33 3.77 0.25
N PRO A 396 3.53 3.17 1.13
CA PRO A 396 2.94 1.86 0.85
C PRO A 396 2.30 1.80 -0.54
N GLY A 397 2.58 0.75 -1.30
CA GLY A 397 2.13 0.55 -2.68
C GLY A 397 2.95 1.25 -3.76
N GLU A 398 3.76 2.24 -3.45
CA GLU A 398 4.58 2.94 -4.44
C GLU A 398 5.76 2.10 -4.94
N ARG A 399 6.14 2.36 -6.20
CA ARG A 399 7.34 1.80 -6.83
C ARG A 399 8.23 2.92 -7.34
N LEU A 400 9.53 2.66 -7.29
CA LEU A 400 10.53 3.57 -7.85
C LEU A 400 11.60 2.75 -8.60
N ASP A 401 11.92 3.20 -9.81
CA ASP A 401 12.94 2.59 -10.67
C ASP A 401 14.16 3.50 -10.67
N VAL A 402 15.28 3.02 -10.13
CA VAL A 402 16.47 3.84 -9.93
C VAL A 402 17.74 3.15 -10.42
N VAL A 403 18.70 3.96 -10.87
CA VAL A 403 20.07 3.52 -11.12
C VAL A 403 20.98 4.05 -10.01
N VAL A 404 21.77 3.15 -9.43
CA VAL A 404 22.84 3.47 -8.47
C VAL A 404 24.19 3.10 -9.07
N ASP A 405 25.15 4.02 -9.00
CA ASP A 405 26.51 3.81 -9.53
C ASP A 405 27.53 3.56 -8.41
N PHE A 406 27.91 2.29 -8.22
CA PHE A 406 28.92 1.88 -7.25
C PHE A 406 30.37 1.95 -7.79
N SER A 407 30.61 2.46 -9.01
CA SER A 407 31.91 2.40 -9.67
C SER A 407 33.03 3.09 -8.90
N SER A 408 32.72 4.15 -8.16
CA SER A 408 33.67 4.94 -7.35
C SER A 408 33.81 4.43 -5.91
N ILE A 409 32.98 3.50 -5.47
CA ILE A 409 33.00 3.01 -4.08
C ILE A 409 34.11 1.99 -3.92
N PRO A 410 34.98 2.12 -2.92
CA PRO A 410 36.09 1.17 -2.71
C PRO A 410 35.61 -0.27 -2.48
N VAL A 411 36.35 -1.24 -3.02
CA VAL A 411 36.11 -2.67 -2.75
C VAL A 411 36.26 -2.94 -1.25
N GLY A 412 35.35 -3.73 -0.69
CA GLY A 412 35.32 -4.06 0.74
C GLY A 412 34.46 -3.07 1.56
N THR A 413 33.96 -2.00 0.95
CA THR A 413 33.01 -1.10 1.62
C THR A 413 31.66 -1.81 1.77
N ARG A 414 31.07 -1.72 2.98
CA ARG A 414 29.65 -2.03 3.23
C ARG A 414 28.86 -0.74 3.30
N LEU A 415 27.81 -0.67 2.51
CA LEU A 415 26.80 0.40 2.55
C LEU A 415 25.51 -0.18 3.10
N VAL A 416 24.82 0.55 3.96
CA VAL A 416 23.51 0.16 4.47
C VAL A 416 22.45 1.00 3.78
N LEU A 417 21.41 0.36 3.25
CA LEU A 417 20.19 1.01 2.86
C LEU A 417 19.38 1.23 4.13
N MET A 418 19.09 2.48 4.41
CA MET A 418 18.45 2.91 5.65
C MET A 418 17.03 3.39 5.38
N ASN A 419 16.18 3.26 6.39
CA ASN A 419 14.92 3.95 6.52
C ASN A 419 15.02 4.98 7.64
N VAL A 420 14.63 6.21 7.38
CA VAL A 420 14.58 7.28 8.40
C VAL A 420 13.17 7.86 8.57
N ALA A 421 12.16 7.24 7.98
CA ALA A 421 10.77 7.51 8.36
C ALA A 421 10.51 7.00 9.79
N PRO A 422 9.52 7.52 10.52
CA PRO A 422 9.23 7.10 11.88
C PRO A 422 8.71 5.65 11.97
N ASP A 423 8.77 5.08 13.17
CA ASP A 423 8.10 3.82 13.55
C ASP A 423 6.65 4.06 14.02
N SER A 424 6.00 5.07 13.47
CA SER A 424 4.66 5.56 13.80
C SER A 424 4.02 6.19 12.56
N PRO A 425 2.77 6.68 12.61
CA PRO A 425 2.12 7.41 11.51
C PRO A 425 3.02 8.52 10.96
N PHE A 426 3.07 8.65 9.63
CA PHE A 426 3.99 9.56 8.96
C PHE A 426 3.34 10.91 8.70
N GLY A 427 3.87 11.98 9.29
CA GLY A 427 3.34 13.35 9.13
C GLY A 427 3.71 14.07 7.82
N GLY A 428 4.33 13.38 6.85
CA GLY A 428 4.70 13.96 5.54
C GLY A 428 6.18 14.33 5.42
N GLU A 429 6.88 14.51 6.52
CA GLU A 429 8.32 14.80 6.58
C GLU A 429 8.97 14.07 7.76
N VAL A 430 10.27 13.91 7.70
CA VAL A 430 11.06 13.31 8.79
C VAL A 430 11.30 14.36 9.85
N VAL A 431 10.80 14.11 11.05
CA VAL A 431 11.05 14.95 12.23
C VAL A 431 12.33 14.47 12.92
N PRO A 432 13.33 15.32 13.12
CA PRO A 432 14.57 14.94 13.80
C PRO A 432 14.30 14.41 15.22
N GLY A 433 14.76 13.18 15.48
CA GLY A 433 14.56 12.49 16.76
C GLY A 433 13.36 11.55 16.79
N GLU A 434 12.56 11.48 15.72
CA GLU A 434 11.44 10.56 15.54
C GLU A 434 11.72 9.48 14.48
N GLU A 435 12.98 9.42 13.99
CA GLU A 435 13.36 8.43 12.99
C GLU A 435 13.21 7.00 13.50
N SER A 436 13.04 6.05 12.59
CA SER A 436 13.05 4.61 12.88
C SER A 436 14.26 4.20 13.73
N ASP A 437 14.04 3.23 14.61
CA ASP A 437 15.09 2.71 15.49
C ASP A 437 16.33 2.28 14.66
N PRO A 438 17.48 2.96 14.84
CA PRO A 438 18.70 2.67 14.08
C PRO A 438 19.25 1.26 14.35
N GLY A 439 18.83 0.62 15.42
CA GLY A 439 19.18 -0.75 15.78
C GLY A 439 18.35 -1.80 15.04
N THR A 440 17.17 -1.44 14.52
CA THR A 440 16.22 -2.38 13.88
C THR A 440 15.65 -1.83 12.58
N THR A 441 14.50 -1.17 12.61
CA THR A 441 13.72 -0.70 11.45
C THR A 441 14.36 0.44 10.66
N GLY A 442 15.32 1.14 11.26
CA GLY A 442 16.18 2.11 10.59
C GLY A 442 17.18 1.49 9.59
N GLN A 443 17.33 0.17 9.57
CA GLN A 443 18.21 -0.55 8.65
C GLN A 443 17.39 -1.48 7.77
N VAL A 444 17.52 -1.37 6.43
CA VAL A 444 16.74 -2.17 5.48
C VAL A 444 17.54 -3.37 4.98
N MET A 445 18.70 -3.14 4.38
CA MET A 445 19.60 -4.17 3.89
C MET A 445 21.02 -3.62 3.71
N ALA A 446 22.00 -4.48 3.44
CA ALA A 446 23.37 -4.04 3.15
C ALA A 446 23.81 -4.36 1.72
N PHE A 447 24.75 -3.55 1.21
CA PHE A 447 25.47 -3.76 -0.04
C PHE A 447 26.96 -3.92 0.26
N ASP A 448 27.53 -5.09 -0.06
CA ASP A 448 28.96 -5.36 0.06
C ASP A 448 29.62 -5.11 -1.30
N VAL A 449 30.46 -4.07 -1.42
CA VAL A 449 31.08 -3.69 -2.69
C VAL A 449 32.24 -4.63 -2.99
N VAL A 450 32.19 -5.30 -4.14
CA VAL A 450 33.19 -6.24 -4.62
C VAL A 450 33.83 -5.78 -5.94
N ARG A 451 34.99 -6.38 -6.27
CA ARG A 451 35.67 -6.08 -7.52
C ARG A 451 34.79 -6.45 -8.72
N ARG A 452 34.73 -5.57 -9.70
CA ARG A 452 34.07 -5.82 -10.97
C ARG A 452 34.75 -6.95 -11.74
N THR A 453 33.95 -7.88 -12.25
CA THR A 453 34.40 -9.06 -13.01
C THR A 453 34.46 -8.84 -14.51
N ALA A 454 33.70 -7.88 -15.04
CA ALA A 454 33.63 -7.50 -16.45
C ALA A 454 33.39 -5.99 -16.61
N PRO A 455 33.74 -5.38 -17.76
CA PRO A 455 33.44 -4.00 -18.04
C PRO A 455 31.94 -3.69 -17.88
N ASP A 456 31.62 -2.52 -17.33
CA ASP A 456 30.26 -2.00 -17.32
C ASP A 456 29.98 -1.27 -18.64
N THR A 457 29.10 -1.84 -19.47
CA THR A 457 28.68 -1.25 -20.75
C THR A 457 27.32 -0.58 -20.64
N SER A 458 26.67 -0.64 -19.48
CA SER A 458 25.37 -0.02 -19.27
C SER A 458 25.48 1.51 -19.24
N VAL A 459 24.38 2.17 -19.58
CA VAL A 459 24.34 3.64 -19.70
C VAL A 459 23.34 4.21 -18.68
N LEU A 460 23.77 5.29 -18.01
CA LEU A 460 22.85 6.23 -17.36
C LEU A 460 22.65 7.37 -18.34
N LEU A 461 21.46 7.44 -18.93
CA LEU A 461 21.14 8.40 -19.99
C LEU A 461 20.98 9.81 -19.40
N ALA A 462 21.46 10.81 -20.14
CA ALA A 462 21.28 12.21 -19.76
C ALA A 462 19.81 12.68 -19.90
N SER A 463 19.03 12.01 -20.74
CA SER A 463 17.61 12.30 -20.93
C SER A 463 16.86 11.07 -21.46
N LEU A 464 15.63 10.89 -21.00
CA LEU A 464 14.71 9.83 -21.40
C LEU A 464 13.53 10.43 -22.16
N HIS A 465 13.10 9.77 -23.22
CA HIS A 465 11.98 10.19 -24.07
C HIS A 465 11.10 8.99 -24.40
N PRO A 466 10.44 8.37 -23.39
CA PRO A 466 9.56 7.24 -23.64
C PRO A 466 8.43 7.68 -24.56
N PRO A 467 8.07 6.85 -25.58
CA PRO A 467 6.93 7.14 -26.42
C PRO A 467 5.64 7.16 -25.60
N SER A 468 4.67 7.97 -26.06
CA SER A 468 3.34 7.95 -25.46
C SER A 468 2.68 6.58 -25.65
N ASP A 469 2.04 6.07 -24.60
CA ASP A 469 1.17 4.90 -24.67
C ASP A 469 -0.31 5.27 -24.88
N GLY A 470 -0.61 6.58 -24.97
CA GLY A 470 -1.96 7.08 -25.22
C GLY A 470 -2.77 7.36 -23.93
N PHE A 471 -2.21 7.02 -22.77
CA PHE A 471 -2.89 7.16 -21.47
C PHE A 471 -2.49 8.42 -20.70
N GLU A 472 -1.63 9.26 -21.27
CA GLU A 472 -1.28 10.52 -20.64
C GLU A 472 -2.50 11.44 -20.52
N PRO A 473 -2.67 12.08 -19.36
CA PRO A 473 -3.75 13.04 -19.14
C PRO A 473 -3.70 14.20 -20.14
N LYS A 474 -4.82 14.46 -20.80
CA LYS A 474 -5.02 15.53 -21.79
C LYS A 474 -5.45 16.84 -21.14
N ALA A 475 -6.13 17.72 -21.86
CA ALA A 475 -6.74 18.91 -21.28
C ALA A 475 -7.83 18.52 -20.27
N ILE A 476 -7.85 19.19 -19.12
CA ILE A 476 -8.82 18.91 -18.06
C ILE A 476 -10.24 19.22 -18.54
N THR A 477 -11.10 18.22 -18.46
CA THR A 477 -12.52 18.31 -18.81
C THR A 477 -13.42 18.49 -17.59
N THR A 478 -12.99 17.97 -16.44
CA THR A 478 -13.77 17.97 -15.19
C THR A 478 -12.84 18.16 -14.00
N ARG A 479 -13.35 18.81 -12.96
CA ARG A 479 -12.70 18.93 -11.65
C ARG A 479 -13.52 18.25 -10.59
N ARG A 480 -12.85 17.50 -9.71
CA ARG A 480 -13.44 16.77 -8.59
C ARG A 480 -12.70 17.09 -7.31
N THR A 481 -13.44 17.32 -6.24
CA THR A 481 -12.89 17.38 -4.88
C THR A 481 -13.26 16.10 -4.14
N VAL A 482 -12.28 15.49 -3.49
CA VAL A 482 -12.42 14.32 -2.62
C VAL A 482 -11.72 14.58 -1.30
N THR A 483 -12.12 13.87 -0.25
CA THR A 483 -11.60 14.08 1.11
C THR A 483 -11.09 12.79 1.71
N ILE A 484 -10.11 12.90 2.58
CA ILE A 484 -9.61 11.86 3.48
C ILE A 484 -9.95 12.29 4.89
N THR A 485 -10.56 11.40 5.66
CA THR A 485 -11.04 11.72 7.03
C THR A 485 -10.87 10.49 7.91
N GLU A 486 -10.37 10.70 9.11
CA GLU A 486 -10.43 9.75 10.21
C GLU A 486 -11.40 10.25 11.26
N PHE A 487 -12.02 9.33 11.95
CA PHE A 487 -12.97 9.62 13.01
C PHE A 487 -12.43 9.07 14.32
N ASP A 488 -12.37 9.92 15.31
CA ASP A 488 -12.13 9.50 16.68
C ASP A 488 -13.32 8.67 17.19
N SER A 489 -13.03 7.77 18.12
CA SER A 489 -14.07 7.00 18.77
C SER A 489 -14.95 7.89 19.67
N ILE A 490 -16.24 7.54 19.77
CA ILE A 490 -17.15 8.19 20.72
C ILE A 490 -16.86 7.86 22.18
N ILE A 491 -16.04 6.85 22.46
CA ILE A 491 -15.70 6.36 23.80
C ILE A 491 -14.21 6.42 24.13
N ASP A 492 -13.37 6.54 23.12
CA ASP A 492 -11.92 6.72 23.22
C ASP A 492 -11.50 7.86 22.28
N PRO A 493 -11.46 9.11 22.78
CA PRO A 493 -11.18 10.27 21.93
C PRO A 493 -9.74 10.32 21.41
N ASP A 494 -8.82 9.50 21.95
CA ASP A 494 -7.43 9.42 21.50
C ASP A 494 -7.21 8.29 20.48
N GLY A 495 -8.29 7.56 20.12
CA GLY A 495 -8.21 6.41 19.23
C GLY A 495 -9.13 6.50 18.01
N PRO A 496 -8.62 6.32 16.77
CA PRO A 496 -9.46 6.28 15.57
C PRO A 496 -10.44 5.09 15.61
N SER A 497 -11.71 5.33 15.30
CA SER A 497 -12.72 4.27 15.14
C SER A 497 -12.97 3.91 13.68
N SER A 498 -12.69 4.83 12.77
CA SER A 498 -12.91 4.64 11.33
C SER A 498 -12.05 5.57 10.49
N ALA A 499 -11.58 5.04 9.35
CA ALA A 499 -10.85 5.77 8.33
C ALA A 499 -11.67 5.74 7.03
N GLN A 500 -12.00 6.90 6.44
CA GLN A 500 -12.91 6.99 5.30
C GLN A 500 -12.43 7.96 4.22
N LEU A 501 -12.73 7.61 2.98
CA LEU A 501 -12.71 8.53 1.85
C LEU A 501 -14.06 9.19 1.69
N GLY A 502 -14.10 10.31 0.95
CA GLY A 502 -15.34 11.00 0.68
C GLY A 502 -15.28 11.95 -0.49
N ASN A 503 -16.38 12.64 -0.72
CA ASN A 503 -16.49 13.66 -1.76
C ASN A 503 -16.44 15.09 -1.16
N SER A 504 -16.74 16.10 -1.97
CA SER A 504 -16.76 17.50 -1.55
C SER A 504 -17.76 17.84 -0.43
N PHE A 505 -18.64 16.92 -0.05
CA PHE A 505 -19.59 17.09 1.06
C PHE A 505 -19.17 16.35 2.33
N GLY A 506 -18.06 15.60 2.29
CA GLY A 506 -17.52 14.87 3.43
C GLY A 506 -17.35 13.38 3.19
N PRO A 507 -17.00 12.63 4.25
CA PRO A 507 -16.71 11.20 4.20
C PRO A 507 -17.93 10.36 3.87
N LEU A 508 -17.68 9.20 3.26
CA LEU A 508 -18.70 8.26 2.79
C LEU A 508 -18.24 6.83 3.09
N PRO A 509 -19.08 5.98 3.71
CA PRO A 509 -18.76 4.57 3.88
C PRO A 509 -18.76 3.83 2.53
N TRP A 510 -18.15 2.66 2.48
CA TRP A 510 -18.08 1.81 1.28
C TRP A 510 -19.45 1.62 0.61
N MET A 511 -20.48 1.28 1.40
CA MET A 511 -21.84 1.02 0.92
C MET A 511 -22.61 2.26 0.45
N ALA A 512 -22.07 3.47 0.62
CA ALA A 512 -22.73 4.67 0.11
C ALA A 512 -22.77 4.63 -1.43
N PRO A 513 -23.80 5.22 -2.07
CA PRO A 513 -23.89 5.31 -3.52
C PRO A 513 -22.58 5.83 -4.15
N ILE A 514 -22.26 5.35 -5.35
CA ILE A 514 -21.06 5.77 -6.09
C ILE A 514 -21.21 7.25 -6.44
N THR A 515 -20.30 8.09 -5.96
CA THR A 515 -20.23 9.52 -6.25
C THR A 515 -19.17 9.86 -7.31
N GLU A 516 -18.20 8.99 -7.50
CA GLU A 516 -17.12 9.11 -8.48
C GLU A 516 -17.57 8.56 -9.84
N ASN A 517 -18.61 9.20 -10.44
CA ASN A 517 -19.08 8.89 -11.78
C ASN A 517 -18.27 9.69 -12.81
N ILE A 518 -17.49 9.02 -13.59
CA ILE A 518 -16.48 9.57 -14.50
C ILE A 518 -16.92 9.33 -15.96
N ALA A 519 -16.83 10.36 -16.78
CA ALA A 519 -17.11 10.18 -18.22
C ALA A 519 -15.95 9.43 -18.87
N ARG A 520 -16.28 8.44 -19.71
CA ARG A 520 -15.26 7.79 -20.55
C ARG A 520 -14.54 8.84 -21.42
N TYR A 521 -13.24 8.72 -21.54
CA TYR A 521 -12.34 9.66 -22.22
C TYR A 521 -12.19 11.03 -21.54
N ALA A 522 -12.70 11.19 -20.31
CA ALA A 522 -12.44 12.39 -19.53
C ALA A 522 -10.99 12.42 -19.04
N THR A 523 -10.45 13.63 -19.00
CA THR A 523 -9.30 13.95 -18.13
C THR A 523 -9.81 14.73 -16.95
N GLU A 524 -9.80 14.11 -15.76
CA GLU A 524 -10.21 14.77 -14.54
C GLU A 524 -9.02 15.32 -13.75
N GLN A 525 -9.17 16.51 -13.19
CA GLN A 525 -8.34 16.97 -12.09
C GLN A 525 -9.02 16.60 -10.78
N TRP A 526 -8.34 15.82 -9.96
CA TRP A 526 -8.77 15.56 -8.58
C TRP A 526 -8.03 16.50 -7.64
N THR A 527 -8.76 17.13 -6.73
CA THR A 527 -8.25 17.88 -5.59
C THR A 527 -8.55 17.05 -4.35
N ILE A 528 -7.52 16.49 -3.74
CA ILE A 528 -7.62 15.64 -2.56
C ILE A 528 -7.33 16.52 -1.35
N VAL A 529 -8.26 16.58 -0.40
CA VAL A 529 -8.12 17.30 0.87
C VAL A 529 -7.83 16.30 1.96
N ASN A 530 -6.62 16.33 2.50
CA ASN A 530 -6.28 15.49 3.64
C ASN A 530 -6.67 16.23 4.95
N ARG A 531 -7.68 15.68 5.64
CA ARG A 531 -8.24 16.23 6.88
C ARG A 531 -7.80 15.46 8.12
N THR A 532 -6.79 14.60 7.99
CA THR A 532 -6.24 13.77 9.07
C THR A 532 -4.93 14.33 9.61
N ALA A 533 -4.36 13.69 10.61
CA ALA A 533 -3.11 14.10 11.24
C ALA A 533 -1.86 13.51 10.55
N ASP A 534 -2.03 12.54 9.64
CA ASP A 534 -0.95 11.81 8.98
C ASP A 534 -1.09 11.76 7.45
N SER A 535 -0.07 11.22 6.80
CA SER A 535 0.01 11.12 5.34
C SER A 535 -0.62 9.82 4.84
N HIS A 536 -1.42 9.91 3.77
CA HIS A 536 -2.05 8.76 3.14
C HIS A 536 -1.55 8.56 1.71
N PRO A 537 -1.14 7.33 1.33
CA PRO A 537 -0.87 6.98 -0.06
C PRO A 537 -2.20 6.69 -0.78
N ILE A 538 -2.60 7.54 -1.69
CA ILE A 538 -3.84 7.37 -2.44
C ILE A 538 -3.56 6.70 -3.78
N HIS A 539 -4.17 5.53 -3.98
CA HIS A 539 -4.11 4.73 -5.20
C HIS A 539 -5.42 4.85 -6.01
N LEU A 540 -5.27 4.95 -7.33
CA LEU A 540 -6.37 4.91 -8.30
C LEU A 540 -6.22 3.70 -9.23
N HIS A 541 -7.22 2.83 -9.25
CA HIS A 541 -7.27 1.71 -10.19
C HIS A 541 -7.53 2.17 -11.63
N GLN A 542 -7.22 1.32 -12.60
CA GLN A 542 -7.45 1.45 -14.04
C GLN A 542 -6.53 2.46 -14.73
N THR A 543 -6.08 3.52 -14.07
CA THR A 543 -5.43 4.65 -14.75
C THR A 543 -4.11 5.05 -14.10
N GLN A 544 -3.29 5.73 -14.91
CA GLN A 544 -2.13 6.46 -14.43
C GLN A 544 -2.44 7.96 -14.40
N PHE A 545 -1.84 8.67 -13.47
CA PHE A 545 -2.01 10.11 -13.32
C PHE A 545 -0.68 10.85 -13.24
N ARG A 546 -0.77 12.17 -13.27
CA ARG A 546 0.33 13.09 -12.98
C ARG A 546 -0.01 13.92 -11.76
N VAL A 547 0.88 13.97 -10.79
CA VAL A 547 0.79 14.94 -9.70
C VAL A 547 0.98 16.34 -10.28
N ILE A 548 0.14 17.30 -9.87
CA ILE A 548 0.18 18.69 -10.35
C ILE A 548 0.86 19.58 -9.32
N SER A 549 0.35 19.58 -8.09
CA SER A 549 0.83 20.47 -7.02
C SER A 549 0.29 20.05 -5.66
N ARG A 550 0.92 20.59 -4.62
CA ARG A 550 0.44 20.55 -3.23
C ARG A 550 0.39 21.96 -2.65
N ALA A 551 -0.53 22.20 -1.75
CA ALA A 551 -0.61 23.47 -1.02
C ALA A 551 -1.22 23.26 0.37
N PRO A 552 -0.63 23.79 1.44
CA PRO A 552 -1.26 23.80 2.76
C PRO A 552 -2.47 24.71 2.78
N ILE A 553 -3.49 24.32 3.54
CA ILE A 553 -4.73 25.08 3.68
C ILE A 553 -5.00 25.41 5.15
N ASP A 554 -5.85 26.43 5.37
CA ASP A 554 -6.48 26.64 6.67
C ASP A 554 -7.60 25.58 6.84
N LEU A 555 -7.20 24.41 7.35
CA LEU A 555 -8.08 23.25 7.51
C LEU A 555 -9.24 23.56 8.44
N ALA A 556 -9.01 24.32 9.52
CA ALA A 556 -10.07 24.67 10.47
C ALA A 556 -11.16 25.55 9.81
N ALA A 557 -10.74 26.52 8.99
CA ALA A 557 -11.66 27.37 8.23
C ALA A 557 -12.41 26.56 7.15
N TYR A 558 -11.73 25.62 6.47
CA TYR A 558 -12.36 24.74 5.49
C TYR A 558 -13.42 23.83 6.15
N ASP A 559 -13.11 23.20 7.27
CA ASP A 559 -14.01 22.33 8.02
C ASP A 559 -15.22 23.09 8.56
N ALA A 560 -15.03 24.31 9.06
CA ALA A 560 -16.12 25.17 9.47
C ALA A 560 -17.05 25.54 8.29
N ALA A 561 -16.48 25.82 7.11
CA ALA A 561 -17.25 26.09 5.91
C ALA A 561 -18.00 24.85 5.42
N LEU A 562 -17.39 23.67 5.48
CA LEU A 562 -18.00 22.39 5.12
C LEU A 562 -19.16 22.05 6.07
N ALA A 563 -18.98 22.23 7.38
CA ALA A 563 -20.01 22.03 8.39
C ALA A 563 -21.21 22.96 8.18
N ALA A 564 -20.98 24.21 7.75
CA ALA A 564 -22.02 25.17 7.42
C ALA A 564 -22.83 24.79 6.16
N CYS A 565 -22.33 23.85 5.34
CA CYS A 565 -23.03 23.31 4.17
C CYS A 565 -24.09 22.22 4.51
N SER A 566 -24.03 21.63 5.70
CA SER A 566 -25.08 20.71 6.16
C SER A 566 -26.43 21.44 6.22
N PRO A 567 -27.57 20.74 5.94
CA PRO A 567 -28.88 21.41 5.97
C PRO A 567 -29.08 22.02 7.36
N ALA A 568 -29.18 23.35 7.39
CA ALA A 568 -29.43 24.08 8.62
C ALA A 568 -30.77 23.58 9.25
N PRO A 569 -30.85 23.45 10.60
CA PRO A 569 -32.11 23.20 11.26
C PRO A 569 -33.13 24.23 10.79
N MET A 570 -34.36 23.79 10.46
CA MET A 570 -35.45 24.69 10.04
C MET A 570 -35.65 25.78 11.11
N GLY A 571 -35.26 27.02 10.80
CA GLY A 571 -35.38 28.15 11.73
C GLY A 571 -34.34 29.26 11.60
N ALA A 572 -33.30 29.11 10.78
CA ALA A 572 -32.33 30.17 10.56
C ALA A 572 -32.91 31.30 9.71
N GLY A 573 -32.91 32.52 10.26
CA GLY A 573 -33.53 33.71 9.69
C GLY A 573 -33.03 34.07 8.28
N MET A 574 -33.94 34.54 7.44
CA MET A 574 -33.65 35.04 6.10
C MET A 574 -32.78 36.31 6.18
N GLY A 575 -31.51 36.20 5.76
CA GLY A 575 -30.62 37.39 5.64
C GLY A 575 -29.15 37.14 5.43
N ALA A 576 -28.63 35.99 5.77
CA ALA A 576 -27.22 35.66 5.51
C ALA A 576 -27.03 35.16 4.07
N ARG A 577 -25.98 35.65 3.37
CA ARG A 577 -25.55 35.07 2.10
C ARG A 577 -25.28 33.58 2.34
N LYS A 578 -26.02 32.71 1.64
CA LYS A 578 -25.77 31.27 1.75
C LYS A 578 -24.29 31.00 1.38
N PRO A 579 -23.53 30.28 2.21
CA PRO A 579 -22.20 29.91 1.85
C PRO A 579 -22.19 29.15 0.51
N LYS A 580 -21.11 29.27 -0.25
CA LYS A 580 -20.88 28.47 -1.46
C LYS A 580 -20.71 27.01 -1.00
N CYS A 581 -21.63 26.14 -1.34
CA CYS A 581 -21.64 24.75 -0.93
C CYS A 581 -21.57 23.82 -2.15
N PRO A 582 -20.65 22.84 -2.14
CA PRO A 582 -19.58 22.64 -1.13
C PRO A 582 -18.51 23.75 -1.24
N PRO A 583 -17.70 23.97 -0.18
CA PRO A 583 -16.60 24.92 -0.25
C PRO A 583 -15.56 24.45 -1.26
N ASP A 584 -14.94 25.42 -1.97
CA ASP A 584 -13.82 25.13 -2.85
C ASP A 584 -12.52 25.13 -2.01
N PRO A 585 -11.78 24.03 -1.91
CA PRO A 585 -10.60 23.99 -1.07
C PRO A 585 -9.50 24.99 -1.51
N ASP A 586 -9.48 25.45 -2.76
CA ASP A 586 -8.57 26.47 -3.24
C ASP A 586 -8.78 27.84 -2.57
N ASP A 587 -10.00 28.11 -2.10
CA ASP A 587 -10.33 29.36 -1.38
C ASP A 587 -9.68 29.39 0.04
N PHE A 588 -9.15 28.28 0.52
CA PHE A 588 -8.54 28.12 1.85
C PHE A 588 -7.02 27.92 1.83
N VAL A 589 -6.38 27.99 0.68
CA VAL A 589 -4.91 27.96 0.60
C VAL A 589 -4.35 29.10 1.45
N LEU A 590 -3.34 28.78 2.29
CA LEU A 590 -2.77 29.76 3.21
C LEU A 590 -2.24 30.99 2.47
N PRO A 591 -2.48 32.22 2.96
CA PRO A 591 -2.07 33.44 2.30
C PRO A 591 -0.56 33.52 2.02
N GLY A 592 -0.18 33.89 0.81
CA GLY A 592 1.22 34.03 0.39
C GLY A 592 1.93 32.72 0.05
N VAL A 593 1.24 31.58 0.13
CA VAL A 593 1.80 30.29 -0.28
C VAL A 593 1.65 30.11 -1.79
N THR A 594 2.74 29.74 -2.44
CA THR A 594 2.72 29.24 -3.82
C THR A 594 2.64 27.72 -3.77
N PRO A 595 1.68 27.07 -4.46
CA PRO A 595 1.62 25.61 -4.50
C PRO A 595 2.96 25.01 -4.95
N SER A 596 3.44 24.02 -4.21
CA SER A 596 4.68 23.30 -4.53
C SER A 596 4.47 22.33 -5.70
N PRO A 597 5.47 22.15 -6.56
CA PRO A 597 5.45 21.14 -7.61
C PRO A 597 5.50 19.72 -6.98
N PRO A 598 5.30 18.66 -7.81
CA PRO A 598 5.58 17.29 -7.39
C PRO A 598 6.99 17.14 -6.80
N PHE A 599 7.14 16.20 -5.87
CA PHE A 599 8.48 15.84 -5.40
C PHE A 599 9.37 15.37 -6.56
N PRO A 600 10.70 15.55 -6.49
CA PRO A 600 11.61 15.15 -7.56
C PRO A 600 11.42 13.69 -8.03
N TRP A 601 11.13 12.79 -7.10
CA TRP A 601 10.89 11.37 -7.39
C TRP A 601 9.47 11.06 -7.86
N GLU A 602 8.57 12.05 -7.96
CA GLU A 602 7.20 11.91 -8.49
C GLU A 602 7.05 12.49 -9.91
N ALA A 603 8.12 12.89 -10.55
CA ALA A 603 8.07 13.56 -11.86
C ALA A 603 7.55 12.67 -13.02
N GLY A 604 7.41 11.37 -12.78
CA GLY A 604 6.90 10.38 -13.73
C GLY A 604 5.38 10.18 -13.69
N PRO A 605 4.86 9.23 -14.49
CA PRO A 605 3.49 8.73 -14.37
C PRO A 605 3.34 7.92 -13.08
N LYS A 606 2.26 8.15 -12.35
CA LYS A 606 2.00 7.54 -11.05
C LYS A 606 0.62 6.86 -11.03
N ASP A 607 0.43 5.94 -10.11
CA ASP A 607 -0.87 5.38 -9.75
C ASP A 607 -1.15 5.48 -8.24
N THR A 608 -0.11 5.76 -7.44
CA THR A 608 -0.17 5.97 -6.00
C THR A 608 0.56 7.25 -5.65
N LEU A 609 0.01 8.13 -4.83
CA LEU A 609 0.63 9.39 -4.45
C LEU A 609 0.52 9.69 -2.96
N GLN A 610 1.54 10.37 -2.43
CA GLN A 610 1.57 10.92 -1.08
C GLN A 610 0.62 12.12 -0.95
N THR A 611 -0.29 12.09 0.04
CA THR A 611 -1.13 13.23 0.44
C THR A 611 -0.84 13.55 1.90
N ASN A 612 -0.34 14.76 2.20
CA ASN A 612 0.09 15.11 3.54
C ASN A 612 -1.02 15.77 4.36
N PRO A 613 -0.93 15.73 5.70
CA PRO A 613 -1.91 16.35 6.59
C PRO A 613 -2.07 17.85 6.34
N GLY A 614 -3.30 18.34 6.41
CA GLY A 614 -3.60 19.77 6.33
C GLY A 614 -3.30 20.43 4.99
N GLU A 615 -3.17 19.65 3.90
CA GLU A 615 -2.93 20.18 2.57
C GLU A 615 -3.92 19.65 1.52
N ILE A 616 -3.97 20.36 0.41
CA ILE A 616 -4.58 19.87 -0.82
C ILE A 616 -3.51 19.34 -1.77
N THR A 617 -3.73 18.12 -2.27
CA THR A 617 -2.91 17.54 -3.33
C THR A 617 -3.74 17.46 -4.61
N LYS A 618 -3.18 17.95 -5.73
CA LYS A 618 -3.84 17.90 -7.03
C LYS A 618 -3.16 16.92 -7.96
N LEU A 619 -3.97 16.07 -8.58
CA LEU A 619 -3.54 15.17 -9.64
C LEU A 619 -4.39 15.36 -10.89
N LYS A 620 -3.92 14.80 -12.01
CA LYS A 620 -4.61 14.77 -13.29
C LYS A 620 -4.55 13.37 -13.86
N ALA A 621 -5.73 12.74 -14.08
CA ALA A 621 -5.91 11.37 -14.54
C ALA A 621 -6.78 11.31 -15.81
N TYR A 622 -6.54 10.33 -16.68
CA TYR A 622 -7.33 10.07 -17.90
C TYR A 622 -7.99 8.70 -17.80
N PHE A 623 -9.31 8.64 -18.05
CA PHE A 623 -10.11 7.44 -17.89
C PHE A 623 -10.74 7.03 -19.23
N ASP A 624 -10.42 5.85 -19.73
CA ASP A 624 -10.85 5.39 -21.06
C ASP A 624 -11.54 4.02 -21.10
N ILE A 625 -11.37 3.16 -20.08
CA ILE A 625 -12.03 1.87 -20.00
C ILE A 625 -13.28 1.97 -19.14
N PRO A 626 -14.50 1.77 -19.69
CA PRO A 626 -15.71 1.77 -18.88
C PRO A 626 -15.75 0.60 -17.91
N GLY A 627 -16.23 0.85 -16.69
CA GLY A 627 -16.37 -0.21 -15.70
C GLY A 627 -16.40 0.30 -14.28
N LEU A 628 -16.52 -0.65 -13.36
CA LEU A 628 -16.47 -0.46 -11.91
C LEU A 628 -15.06 -0.78 -11.43
N TYR A 629 -14.46 0.18 -10.73
CA TYR A 629 -13.12 0.14 -10.15
C TYR A 629 -13.16 0.72 -8.75
N VAL A 630 -12.01 0.86 -8.11
CA VAL A 630 -11.86 1.50 -6.80
C VAL A 630 -10.75 2.54 -6.79
N TRP A 631 -10.80 3.41 -5.80
CA TRP A 631 -9.70 4.22 -5.33
C TRP A 631 -9.64 4.13 -3.81
N HIS A 632 -8.45 4.11 -3.23
CA HIS A 632 -8.28 3.85 -1.81
C HIS A 632 -6.96 4.39 -1.27
N CYS A 633 -6.87 4.47 0.05
CA CYS A 633 -5.61 4.60 0.76
C CYS A 633 -4.87 3.27 0.72
N HIS A 634 -3.56 3.29 0.49
CA HIS A 634 -2.76 2.07 0.45
C HIS A 634 -2.04 1.77 1.78
N ILE A 635 -2.38 2.45 2.87
CA ILE A 635 -2.22 1.92 4.21
C ILE A 635 -3.27 0.82 4.35
N LEU A 636 -2.82 -0.45 4.39
CA LEU A 636 -3.73 -1.59 4.24
C LEU A 636 -4.71 -1.70 5.41
N SER A 637 -4.30 -1.25 6.59
CA SER A 637 -5.19 -1.17 7.75
C SER A 637 -6.31 -0.14 7.58
N HIS A 638 -6.04 0.99 6.87
CA HIS A 638 -7.06 2.00 6.51
C HIS A 638 -7.96 1.52 5.39
N GLU A 639 -7.38 0.91 4.33
CA GLU A 639 -8.12 0.32 3.21
C GLU A 639 -9.20 -0.64 3.72
N ASP A 640 -8.80 -1.59 4.59
CA ASP A 640 -9.69 -2.61 5.16
C ASP A 640 -10.74 -2.05 6.14
N ASN A 641 -10.58 -0.83 6.63
CA ASN A 641 -11.56 -0.20 7.52
C ASN A 641 -12.62 0.62 6.81
N GLU A 642 -12.55 0.97 5.62
CA GLU A 642 -13.42 1.78 4.77
C GLU A 642 -12.74 3.00 4.12
N MET A 643 -11.40 3.11 4.16
CA MET A 643 -10.69 4.14 3.38
C MET A 643 -10.53 3.70 1.91
N MET A 644 -11.63 3.19 1.35
CA MET A 644 -11.76 2.74 -0.02
C MET A 644 -13.15 3.11 -0.56
N ARG A 645 -13.22 3.51 -1.83
CA ARG A 645 -14.50 3.88 -2.48
C ARG A 645 -14.55 3.32 -3.90
N PRO A 646 -15.73 2.85 -4.34
CA PRO A 646 -15.93 2.52 -5.75
C PRO A 646 -15.95 3.77 -6.62
N LEU A 647 -15.40 3.65 -7.83
CA LEU A 647 -15.55 4.62 -8.91
C LEU A 647 -16.12 3.96 -10.16
N CYS A 648 -16.87 4.70 -10.96
CA CYS A 648 -17.54 4.21 -12.16
C CYS A 648 -17.12 5.03 -13.39
N VAL A 649 -16.46 4.40 -14.34
CA VAL A 649 -16.21 4.99 -15.66
C VAL A 649 -17.34 4.62 -16.60
N SER A 650 -18.04 5.61 -17.16
CA SER A 650 -19.24 5.40 -17.98
C SER A 650 -19.22 6.22 -19.25
N PRO A 651 -19.84 5.74 -20.36
CA PRO A 651 -20.02 6.57 -21.55
C PRO A 651 -20.77 7.87 -21.26
N ASP A 652 -21.76 7.83 -20.34
CA ASP A 652 -22.48 9.00 -19.81
C ASP A 652 -22.45 8.96 -18.28
N PRO A 653 -21.76 9.89 -17.59
CA PRO A 653 -21.65 9.88 -16.14
C PRO A 653 -22.98 10.20 -15.44
N LYS A 654 -23.97 10.74 -16.16
CA LYS A 654 -25.33 10.96 -15.66
C LYS A 654 -26.19 9.69 -15.70
N LYS A 655 -25.73 8.68 -16.41
CA LYS A 655 -26.36 7.35 -16.53
C LYS A 655 -25.27 6.29 -16.31
N PRO A 656 -24.75 6.15 -15.08
CA PRO A 656 -23.67 5.23 -14.80
C PRO A 656 -24.07 3.79 -15.13
N ILE A 657 -23.14 3.05 -15.71
CA ILE A 657 -23.34 1.63 -16.04
C ILE A 657 -23.07 0.71 -14.87
N CYS A 658 -22.40 1.21 -13.84
CA CYS A 658 -22.05 0.44 -12.66
C CYS A 658 -23.24 0.41 -11.68
N LYS A 659 -23.41 -0.75 -11.08
CA LYS A 659 -24.29 -0.91 -9.93
C LYS A 659 -23.41 -1.10 -8.70
N PRO A 660 -23.74 -0.46 -7.58
CA PRO A 660 -23.05 -0.67 -6.32
C PRO A 660 -23.20 -2.11 -5.84
#